data_59e93dba4e5d2e1edaaae6e8b5f77471
#
_entry.id   59e93dba4e5d2e1edaaae6e8b5f77471
#
_cell.length_a   1.000
_cell.length_b   1.000
_cell.length_c   1.000
_cell.angle_alpha   90.00
_cell.angle_beta   90.00
_cell.angle_gamma   90.00
#
_symmetry.space_group_name_H-M   'P 1'
#
loop_
_entity.id
_entity.type
_entity.pdbx_description
1 polymer ?
#
loop_
_entity_poly.entity_id
_entity_poly.type
_entity_poly.pdbx_seq_one_letter_code
_entity_poly.pdbx_strand_id
1 'polypeptide(L)'
;MSNKLIIVESPAKANTIKKFLGANTKVLASMGHIRDLPKSKLGVDIEHDFEPEYINIRGKGDLIKSLKKEAKNADIVYLATDPDREGEAIAWHLAKILEIPEDSVCRVTFNEITKEAVKESIKQPRKIDMNLTDAQQARRVLDRIVGYKISPLLWKKVKSGLSAGRVQSVAVKLIVDRENEIRNFIPEEYWNIYATLLDEKSKQDFVAKFYGKNDKKIELHKKEEVDEILSNIKNGKYIVTNIKNGEKKRTPAPPFTTSTMQQEASRKIGFTIKKTMSVAQGLYEGVRIPEKGSVGLITYMRTDSTRISEEARAVAKEVITQTYGANYYENRYYRQNKDAQDAHEGIRPTYIHITPDSIKDSLTADQYKLYKLIYNRFIASQMVAAVYDTISVDIDVNEYKFKASGQNLKFKGFMTLYVEGNDSKEDEEESTNIPKLELNQEVKKEKLDAKQSFTEPPARYTEASLVKELETKGIGRPSTYSPIITTIIERRYIEKDKKQLVPTQLGEVVNTLLTENFTDIIDVTFTARVEDEFDEVAEGKEEWKQILREFYPPFEKELEKVDKELEHVKLEDEVSDVKCDKCGRMMVVKMSRYGKFLACPGYPECKNIKPFVVTIDVPCPVCGGQVQVRKTKRGKNYYICENNKNTEESCKFISWDKPKVGEPWNPEEEKQKAPKRATRRKKTATKKTAKKATTKKKK
;
A
#
# COMPACT_ATOMS: atom_id res chain seq x y z
N MET A 1 -44.17 17.32 8.38
CA MET A 1 -43.12 16.41 7.98
C MET A 1 -41.95 16.55 8.96
N SER A 2 -41.46 15.48 9.53
CA SER A 2 -40.38 15.50 10.52
C SER A 2 -39.06 16.01 9.93
N ASN A 3 -38.36 16.89 10.64
CA ASN A 3 -37.05 17.40 10.31
C ASN A 3 -36.00 16.31 10.66
N LYS A 4 -35.24 15.84 9.67
CA LYS A 4 -34.22 14.82 9.86
C LYS A 4 -32.83 15.44 9.79
N LEU A 5 -31.95 15.05 10.72
CA LEU A 5 -30.52 15.34 10.68
C LEU A 5 -29.74 14.06 10.41
N ILE A 6 -28.88 14.09 9.43
CA ILE A 6 -27.93 12.99 9.13
C ILE A 6 -26.52 13.51 9.35
N ILE A 7 -25.73 12.80 10.14
CA ILE A 7 -24.33 13.16 10.42
C ILE A 7 -23.42 12.09 9.82
N VAL A 8 -22.50 12.51 8.94
CA VAL A 8 -21.49 11.67 8.27
C VAL A 8 -20.08 12.13 8.66
N GLU A 9 -19.03 11.42 8.26
CA GLU A 9 -17.65 11.81 8.62
C GLU A 9 -17.11 12.96 7.80
N SER A 10 -17.41 13.00 6.48
CA SER A 10 -16.74 13.91 5.55
C SER A 10 -17.69 14.88 4.86
N PRO A 11 -17.23 16.09 4.50
CA PRO A 11 -18.01 17.04 3.72
C PRO A 11 -18.36 16.54 2.31
N ALA A 12 -17.49 15.70 1.70
CA ALA A 12 -17.73 15.15 0.38
C ALA A 12 -18.93 14.20 0.41
N LYS A 13 -18.94 13.27 1.37
CA LYS A 13 -20.05 12.34 1.64
C LYS A 13 -21.34 13.11 1.96
N ALA A 14 -21.27 14.16 2.80
CA ALA A 14 -22.43 15.00 3.12
C ALA A 14 -23.01 15.68 1.88
N ASN A 15 -22.18 16.24 1.01
CA ASN A 15 -22.60 16.90 -0.21
C ASN A 15 -23.24 15.94 -1.22
N THR A 16 -22.79 14.70 -1.26
CA THR A 16 -23.34 13.66 -2.14
C THR A 16 -24.69 13.20 -1.64
N ILE A 17 -24.79 12.79 -0.37
CA ILE A 17 -26.02 12.28 0.25
C ILE A 17 -27.13 13.34 0.28
N LYS A 18 -26.79 14.60 0.58
CA LYS A 18 -27.76 15.69 0.58
C LYS A 18 -28.55 15.81 -0.72
N LYS A 19 -27.95 15.48 -1.86
CA LYS A 19 -28.63 15.57 -3.17
C LYS A 19 -29.63 14.44 -3.43
N PHE A 20 -29.54 13.34 -2.68
CA PHE A 20 -30.46 12.20 -2.80
C PHE A 20 -31.71 12.34 -1.95
N LEU A 21 -31.67 13.25 -0.97
CA LEU A 21 -32.70 13.41 0.06
C LEU A 21 -33.48 14.71 -0.15
N GLY A 22 -34.70 14.71 0.34
CA GLY A 22 -35.61 15.86 0.21
C GLY A 22 -35.22 17.03 1.11
N ALA A 23 -35.93 18.17 0.94
CA ALA A 23 -35.66 19.43 1.62
C ALA A 23 -35.74 19.35 3.17
N ASN A 24 -36.51 18.42 3.73
CA ASN A 24 -36.67 18.22 5.17
C ASN A 24 -35.51 17.44 5.83
N THR A 25 -34.47 17.11 5.07
CA THR A 25 -33.30 16.36 5.58
C THR A 25 -32.06 17.24 5.51
N LYS A 26 -31.50 17.55 6.68
CA LYS A 26 -30.22 18.24 6.80
C LYS A 26 -29.08 17.21 6.90
N VAL A 27 -28.02 17.39 6.13
CA VAL A 27 -26.84 16.52 6.19
C VAL A 27 -25.63 17.34 6.59
N LEU A 28 -24.94 16.91 7.65
CA LEU A 28 -23.75 17.57 8.21
C LEU A 28 -22.58 16.59 8.29
N ALA A 29 -21.37 17.11 8.41
CA ALA A 29 -20.15 16.32 8.58
C ALA A 29 -19.51 16.55 9.95
N SER A 30 -19.09 15.48 10.62
CA SER A 30 -18.29 15.52 11.86
C SER A 30 -16.82 15.84 11.62
N MET A 31 -16.37 15.78 10.37
CA MET A 31 -14.95 15.96 10.01
C MET A 31 -14.04 14.92 10.67
N GLY A 32 -14.45 13.67 10.72
CA GLY A 32 -13.81 12.55 11.43
C GLY A 32 -14.13 12.53 12.92
N HIS A 33 -13.24 11.98 13.74
CA HIS A 33 -13.42 11.95 15.20
C HIS A 33 -13.58 13.32 15.82
N ILE A 34 -14.46 13.41 16.82
CA ILE A 34 -14.72 14.63 17.61
C ILE A 34 -14.29 14.48 19.07
N ARG A 35 -14.12 13.23 19.55
CA ARG A 35 -13.53 12.87 20.84
C ARG A 35 -12.34 11.94 20.63
N ASP A 36 -11.34 11.99 21.48
CA ASP A 36 -10.20 11.08 21.53
C ASP A 36 -9.56 11.13 22.91
N LEU A 37 -8.63 10.21 23.18
CA LEU A 37 -7.77 10.24 24.36
C LEU A 37 -6.88 11.51 24.36
N PRO A 38 -6.59 12.12 25.52
CA PRO A 38 -5.76 13.31 25.61
C PRO A 38 -4.35 13.05 25.05
N LYS A 39 -3.79 14.04 24.34
CA LYS A 39 -2.45 13.92 23.74
C LYS A 39 -1.30 14.07 24.75
N SER A 40 -1.52 14.77 25.84
CA SER A 40 -0.49 15.16 26.81
C SER A 40 -0.34 14.20 27.99
N LYS A 41 -1.24 13.24 28.15
CA LYS A 41 -1.20 12.20 29.20
C LYS A 41 -1.67 10.87 28.65
N LEU A 42 -1.47 9.79 29.40
CA LEU A 42 -1.90 8.45 28.98
C LEU A 42 -3.39 8.44 28.64
N GLY A 43 -4.22 9.00 29.50
CA GLY A 43 -5.68 9.10 29.31
C GLY A 43 -6.39 7.76 29.39
N VAL A 44 -5.78 6.81 30.09
CA VAL A 44 -6.34 5.50 30.42
C VAL A 44 -6.08 5.30 31.90
N ASP A 45 -7.11 5.02 32.69
CA ASP A 45 -7.01 4.71 34.09
C ASP A 45 -6.82 3.22 34.29
N ILE A 46 -5.55 2.83 34.52
CA ILE A 46 -5.16 1.43 34.65
C ILE A 46 -5.69 0.82 35.94
N GLU A 47 -5.72 1.61 37.04
CA GLU A 47 -6.15 1.15 38.36
C GLU A 47 -7.66 0.90 38.41
N HIS A 48 -8.44 1.65 37.59
CA HIS A 48 -9.89 1.47 37.43
C HIS A 48 -10.19 0.72 36.14
N ASP A 49 -9.57 -0.43 35.94
CA ASP A 49 -9.88 -1.38 34.89
C ASP A 49 -9.81 -0.78 33.48
N PHE A 50 -8.73 -0.06 33.20
CA PHE A 50 -8.39 0.53 31.90
C PHE A 50 -9.44 1.50 31.36
N GLU A 51 -10.18 2.21 32.23
CA GLU A 51 -11.22 3.14 31.80
C GLU A 51 -10.62 4.29 30.98
N PRO A 52 -11.10 4.53 29.74
CA PRO A 52 -10.53 5.55 28.86
C PRO A 52 -11.12 6.94 29.16
N GLU A 53 -10.26 7.93 29.38
CA GLU A 53 -10.63 9.32 29.55
C GLU A 53 -10.81 10.05 28.21
N TYR A 54 -11.93 9.91 27.56
CA TYR A 54 -12.20 10.62 26.30
C TYR A 54 -12.47 12.10 26.51
N ILE A 55 -11.76 12.94 25.77
CA ILE A 55 -11.96 14.40 25.73
C ILE A 55 -12.34 14.88 24.33
N ASN A 56 -13.00 16.03 24.27
CA ASN A 56 -13.27 16.68 22.98
C ASN A 56 -11.95 17.11 22.31
N ILE A 57 -11.80 16.80 21.03
CA ILE A 57 -10.58 17.16 20.28
C ILE A 57 -10.46 18.68 20.19
N ARG A 58 -9.27 19.21 20.56
CA ARG A 58 -8.97 20.64 20.49
C ARG A 58 -9.18 21.17 19.06
N GLY A 59 -9.89 22.29 18.94
CA GLY A 59 -10.26 22.91 17.66
C GLY A 59 -11.57 22.43 17.06
N LYS A 60 -12.26 21.45 17.67
CA LYS A 60 -13.59 20.97 17.23
C LYS A 60 -14.76 21.63 17.97
N GLY A 61 -14.50 22.54 18.93
CA GLY A 61 -15.54 23.12 19.79
C GLY A 61 -16.67 23.78 19.02
N ASP A 62 -16.37 24.60 18.00
CA ASP A 62 -17.41 25.27 17.21
C ASP A 62 -18.23 24.30 16.37
N LEU A 63 -17.59 23.27 15.84
CA LEU A 63 -18.27 22.18 15.13
C LEU A 63 -19.23 21.43 16.08
N ILE A 64 -18.77 21.06 17.27
CA ILE A 64 -19.59 20.39 18.30
C ILE A 64 -20.78 21.24 18.68
N LYS A 65 -20.60 22.55 18.92
CA LYS A 65 -21.70 23.48 19.20
C LYS A 65 -22.72 23.53 18.07
N SER A 66 -22.24 23.56 16.82
CA SER A 66 -23.09 23.54 15.63
C SER A 66 -23.88 22.22 15.53
N LEU A 67 -23.24 21.07 15.74
CA LEU A 67 -23.90 19.75 15.70
C LEU A 67 -24.97 19.65 16.81
N LYS A 68 -24.66 20.06 18.05
CA LYS A 68 -25.62 20.07 19.16
C LYS A 68 -26.83 20.95 18.86
N LYS A 69 -26.61 22.14 18.29
CA LYS A 69 -27.71 23.05 17.90
C LYS A 69 -28.64 22.42 16.88
N GLU A 70 -28.05 21.79 15.83
CA GLU A 70 -28.85 21.18 14.77
C GLU A 70 -29.55 19.89 15.23
N ALA A 71 -28.91 19.11 16.10
CA ALA A 71 -29.52 17.92 16.69
C ALA A 71 -30.74 18.27 17.56
N LYS A 72 -30.69 19.38 18.35
CA LYS A 72 -31.84 19.85 19.15
C LYS A 72 -33.01 20.34 18.29
N ASN A 73 -32.74 20.80 17.06
CA ASN A 73 -33.76 21.28 16.13
C ASN A 73 -34.31 20.16 15.21
N ALA A 74 -33.78 18.95 15.29
CA ALA A 74 -34.22 17.83 14.50
C ALA A 74 -35.15 16.91 15.30
N ASP A 75 -36.19 16.41 14.65
CA ASP A 75 -37.07 15.39 15.23
C ASP A 75 -36.41 14.02 15.28
N ILE A 76 -35.51 13.74 14.30
CA ILE A 76 -34.79 12.46 14.18
C ILE A 76 -33.35 12.78 13.81
N VAL A 77 -32.41 12.15 14.52
CA VAL A 77 -30.97 12.21 14.21
C VAL A 77 -30.48 10.83 13.76
N TYR A 78 -29.84 10.78 12.59
CA TYR A 78 -29.16 9.58 12.10
C TYR A 78 -27.65 9.77 12.08
N LEU A 79 -26.92 8.77 12.57
CA LEU A 79 -25.46 8.70 12.56
C LEU A 79 -25.04 7.77 11.40
N ALA A 80 -24.58 8.37 10.30
CA ALA A 80 -24.37 7.70 9.03
C ALA A 80 -22.86 7.65 8.64
N THR A 81 -22.04 7.26 9.62
CA THR A 81 -20.61 7.04 9.48
C THR A 81 -20.30 5.76 8.71
N ASP A 82 -19.04 5.55 8.28
CA ASP A 82 -18.62 4.40 7.47
C ASP A 82 -18.97 3.06 8.15
N PRO A 83 -19.11 1.96 7.40
CA PRO A 83 -19.55 0.67 7.94
C PRO A 83 -18.42 -0.15 8.59
N ASP A 84 -17.34 0.48 9.06
CA ASP A 84 -16.25 -0.19 9.77
C ASP A 84 -16.24 0.15 11.28
N ARG A 85 -15.33 -0.50 12.05
CA ARG A 85 -15.17 -0.26 13.50
C ARG A 85 -14.87 1.20 13.82
N GLU A 86 -14.10 1.87 12.97
CA GLU A 86 -13.76 3.29 13.15
C GLU A 86 -15.01 4.17 12.99
N GLY A 87 -15.84 3.89 11.95
CA GLY A 87 -17.11 4.58 11.76
C GLY A 87 -18.10 4.31 12.90
N GLU A 88 -18.13 3.11 13.46
CA GLU A 88 -18.98 2.78 14.61
C GLU A 88 -18.56 3.57 15.85
N ALA A 89 -17.26 3.63 16.15
CA ALA A 89 -16.71 4.44 17.25
C ALA A 89 -16.98 5.93 17.05
N ILE A 90 -16.88 6.46 15.83
CA ILE A 90 -17.25 7.85 15.52
C ILE A 90 -18.74 8.08 15.83
N ALA A 91 -19.63 7.16 15.43
CA ALA A 91 -21.05 7.23 15.72
C ALA A 91 -21.31 7.23 17.23
N TRP A 92 -20.69 6.33 17.97
CA TRP A 92 -20.78 6.27 19.43
C TRP A 92 -20.30 7.56 20.11
N HIS A 93 -19.16 8.12 19.69
CA HIS A 93 -18.67 9.39 20.19
C HIS A 93 -19.62 10.56 19.87
N LEU A 94 -20.26 10.54 18.69
CA LEU A 94 -21.29 11.52 18.33
C LEU A 94 -22.52 11.37 19.22
N ALA A 95 -23.02 10.15 19.44
CA ALA A 95 -24.17 9.90 20.31
C ALA A 95 -23.92 10.42 21.74
N LYS A 96 -22.75 10.13 22.32
CA LYS A 96 -22.36 10.65 23.64
C LYS A 96 -22.33 12.18 23.70
N ILE A 97 -21.77 12.86 22.68
CA ILE A 97 -21.74 14.33 22.64
C ILE A 97 -23.11 14.93 22.42
N LEU A 98 -23.93 14.32 21.60
CA LEU A 98 -25.28 14.80 21.26
C LEU A 98 -26.34 14.40 22.29
N GLU A 99 -25.94 13.66 23.33
CA GLU A 99 -26.81 13.18 24.41
C GLU A 99 -27.94 12.26 23.86
N ILE A 100 -27.62 11.48 22.81
CA ILE A 100 -28.52 10.46 22.25
C ILE A 100 -28.44 9.21 23.13
N PRO A 101 -29.57 8.66 23.61
CA PRO A 101 -29.55 7.41 24.39
C PRO A 101 -28.90 6.25 23.66
N GLU A 102 -28.22 5.37 24.38
CA GLU A 102 -27.46 4.24 23.79
C GLU A 102 -28.34 3.22 23.07
N ASP A 103 -29.58 3.06 23.53
CA ASP A 103 -30.56 2.15 22.96
C ASP A 103 -31.29 2.72 21.73
N SER A 104 -30.96 3.95 21.32
CA SER A 104 -31.59 4.64 20.19
C SER A 104 -31.30 3.96 18.86
N VAL A 105 -32.32 3.82 18.03
CA VAL A 105 -32.23 3.31 16.66
C VAL A 105 -31.83 4.46 15.73
N CYS A 106 -30.56 4.82 15.73
CA CYS A 106 -30.05 6.02 15.06
C CYS A 106 -28.88 5.76 14.10
N ARG A 107 -28.36 4.55 14.05
CA ARG A 107 -27.21 4.16 13.22
C ARG A 107 -27.65 3.75 11.83
N VAL A 108 -27.03 4.33 10.80
CA VAL A 108 -27.24 3.98 9.38
C VAL A 108 -25.87 3.74 8.72
N THR A 109 -25.76 2.70 7.92
CA THR A 109 -24.53 2.34 7.20
C THR A 109 -24.78 2.24 5.70
N PHE A 110 -23.76 2.56 4.89
CA PHE A 110 -23.83 2.50 3.43
C PHE A 110 -22.62 1.73 2.90
N ASN A 111 -22.85 0.59 2.27
CA ASN A 111 -21.82 -0.15 1.53
C ASN A 111 -21.48 0.54 0.19
N GLU A 112 -22.40 1.33 -0.33
CA GLU A 112 -22.22 2.16 -1.52
C GLU A 112 -23.03 3.47 -1.39
N ILE A 113 -22.54 4.56 -1.98
CA ILE A 113 -23.21 5.87 -1.92
C ILE A 113 -23.92 6.13 -3.24
N THR A 114 -24.96 5.32 -3.47
CA THR A 114 -25.94 5.49 -4.54
C THR A 114 -27.25 6.05 -4.00
N LYS A 115 -28.09 6.61 -4.86
CA LYS A 115 -29.38 7.17 -4.43
C LYS A 115 -30.30 6.10 -3.84
N GLU A 116 -30.29 4.94 -4.45
CA GLU A 116 -31.09 3.78 -4.08
C GLU A 116 -30.64 3.22 -2.74
N ALA A 117 -29.35 2.91 -2.61
CA ALA A 117 -28.78 2.36 -1.36
C ALA A 117 -28.95 3.30 -0.16
N VAL A 118 -28.72 4.60 -0.35
CA VAL A 118 -28.89 5.60 0.71
C VAL A 118 -30.35 5.70 1.18
N LYS A 119 -31.31 5.70 0.25
CA LYS A 119 -32.73 5.75 0.60
C LYS A 119 -33.21 4.49 1.31
N GLU A 120 -32.70 3.33 0.90
CA GLU A 120 -33.08 2.06 1.53
C GLU A 120 -32.48 1.94 2.93
N SER A 121 -31.19 2.24 3.10
CA SER A 121 -30.54 2.18 4.41
C SER A 121 -31.19 3.13 5.45
N ILE A 122 -31.66 4.30 5.04
CA ILE A 122 -32.35 5.24 5.95
C ILE A 122 -33.69 4.70 6.44
N LYS A 123 -34.33 3.77 5.75
CA LYS A 123 -35.55 3.12 6.20
C LYS A 123 -35.32 2.02 7.24
N GLN A 124 -34.09 1.53 7.32
CA GLN A 124 -33.68 0.41 8.18
C GLN A 124 -32.55 0.83 9.14
N PRO A 125 -32.76 1.85 9.98
CA PRO A 125 -31.77 2.24 10.97
C PRO A 125 -31.65 1.15 12.05
N ARG A 126 -30.48 1.03 12.66
CA ARG A 126 -30.19 0.12 13.77
C ARG A 126 -29.66 0.85 15.00
N LYS A 127 -29.48 0.13 16.08
CA LYS A 127 -28.69 0.61 17.22
C LYS A 127 -27.20 0.66 16.85
N ILE A 128 -26.44 1.44 17.61
CA ILE A 128 -24.98 1.37 17.56
C ILE A 128 -24.54 -0.01 18.03
N ASP A 129 -23.64 -0.61 17.29
CA ASP A 129 -23.06 -1.89 17.64
C ASP A 129 -21.94 -1.68 18.66
N MET A 130 -22.22 -2.08 19.91
CA MET A 130 -21.26 -1.89 21.00
C MET A 130 -20.06 -2.83 20.86
N ASN A 131 -20.22 -4.02 20.31
CA ASN A 131 -19.10 -4.94 20.10
C ASN A 131 -18.07 -4.36 19.12
N LEU A 132 -18.52 -3.78 18.00
CA LEU A 132 -17.65 -3.06 17.08
C LEU A 132 -16.98 -1.84 17.73
N THR A 133 -17.72 -1.11 18.58
CA THR A 133 -17.22 0.04 19.32
C THR A 133 -16.15 -0.40 20.33
N ASP A 134 -16.39 -1.48 21.05
CA ASP A 134 -15.50 -2.02 22.06
C ASP A 134 -14.22 -2.62 21.44
N ALA A 135 -14.31 -3.26 20.30
CA ALA A 135 -13.15 -3.70 19.53
C ALA A 135 -12.25 -2.52 19.11
N GLN A 136 -12.85 -1.39 18.72
CA GLN A 136 -12.09 -0.17 18.41
C GLN A 136 -11.50 0.45 19.69
N GLN A 137 -12.22 0.45 20.81
CA GLN A 137 -11.74 0.91 22.10
C GLN A 137 -10.56 0.08 22.59
N ALA A 138 -10.67 -1.27 22.57
CA ALA A 138 -9.60 -2.19 22.92
C ALA A 138 -8.31 -1.86 22.16
N ARG A 139 -8.42 -1.77 20.85
CA ARG A 139 -7.28 -1.39 19.98
C ARG A 139 -6.72 -0.02 20.35
N ARG A 140 -7.60 0.99 20.51
CA ARG A 140 -7.20 2.36 20.80
C ARG A 140 -6.46 2.47 22.14
N VAL A 141 -6.97 1.79 23.16
CA VAL A 141 -6.40 1.77 24.52
C VAL A 141 -5.06 1.02 24.54
N LEU A 142 -4.99 -0.18 23.95
CA LEU A 142 -3.79 -0.98 23.89
C LEU A 142 -2.67 -0.25 23.13
N ASP A 143 -2.95 0.24 21.92
CA ASP A 143 -1.96 1.00 21.14
C ASP A 143 -1.53 2.30 21.84
N ARG A 144 -2.41 2.91 22.64
CA ARG A 144 -2.09 4.06 23.49
C ARG A 144 -1.13 3.67 24.62
N ILE A 145 -1.39 2.59 25.33
CA ILE A 145 -0.54 2.09 26.42
C ILE A 145 0.87 1.80 25.90
N VAL A 146 0.97 0.97 24.86
CA VAL A 146 2.25 0.60 24.25
C VAL A 146 3.01 1.84 23.78
N GLY A 147 2.38 2.69 22.98
CA GLY A 147 3.03 3.87 22.42
C GLY A 147 3.45 4.91 23.48
N TYR A 148 2.64 5.11 24.49
CA TYR A 148 2.88 6.11 25.52
C TYR A 148 3.93 5.66 26.57
N LYS A 149 4.02 4.35 26.82
CA LYS A 149 5.00 3.78 27.76
C LYS A 149 6.37 3.54 27.10
N ILE A 150 6.43 3.01 25.88
CA ILE A 150 7.72 2.72 25.20
C ILE A 150 8.35 3.99 24.59
N SER A 151 7.58 4.93 24.06
CA SER A 151 8.18 6.09 23.40
C SER A 151 9.08 6.96 24.30
N PRO A 152 8.73 7.27 25.57
CA PRO A 152 9.63 7.96 26.48
C PRO A 152 10.92 7.20 26.76
N LEU A 153 10.87 5.87 26.81
CA LEU A 153 12.04 5.03 26.96
C LEU A 153 13.01 5.21 25.77
N LEU A 154 12.48 5.20 24.55
CA LEU A 154 13.27 5.50 23.35
C LEU A 154 13.86 6.91 23.39
N TRP A 155 13.14 7.89 23.94
CA TRP A 155 13.67 9.26 24.06
C TRP A 155 14.82 9.34 25.05
N LYS A 156 14.71 8.63 26.15
CA LYS A 156 15.74 8.57 27.20
C LYS A 156 16.98 7.82 26.72
N LYS A 157 16.81 6.73 25.99
CA LYS A 157 17.88 5.76 25.68
C LYS A 157 18.48 5.93 24.27
N VAL A 158 17.78 6.51 23.31
CA VAL A 158 18.24 6.69 21.91
C VAL A 158 18.18 8.15 21.50
N LYS A 159 16.99 8.70 21.28
CA LYS A 159 16.80 10.07 20.79
C LYS A 159 15.38 10.56 21.00
N SER A 160 15.25 11.84 21.40
CA SER A 160 13.95 12.51 21.52
C SER A 160 13.16 12.51 20.20
N GLY A 161 11.83 12.34 20.29
CA GLY A 161 10.90 12.36 19.17
C GLY A 161 10.71 11.02 18.45
N LEU A 162 11.35 9.94 18.93
CA LEU A 162 11.06 8.58 18.47
C LEU A 162 9.75 8.08 19.04
N SER A 163 9.17 7.07 18.40
CA SER A 163 7.97 6.42 18.92
C SER A 163 7.93 4.96 18.53
N ALA A 164 7.49 4.14 19.46
CA ALA A 164 7.13 2.76 19.22
C ALA A 164 5.61 2.63 19.06
N GLY A 165 5.19 1.59 18.39
CA GLY A 165 3.81 1.16 18.30
C GLY A 165 3.81 -0.30 17.89
N ARG A 166 2.98 -1.12 18.50
CA ARG A 166 2.94 -2.57 18.32
C ARG A 166 3.07 -2.98 16.84
N VAL A 167 2.09 -2.68 16.03
CA VAL A 167 2.05 -3.09 14.61
C VAL A 167 3.14 -2.41 13.77
N GLN A 168 3.47 -1.16 14.08
CA GLN A 168 4.50 -0.41 13.35
C GLN A 168 5.89 -1.00 13.56
N SER A 169 6.20 -1.39 14.79
CA SER A 169 7.50 -1.98 15.13
C SER A 169 7.68 -3.35 14.49
N VAL A 170 6.61 -4.17 14.44
CA VAL A 170 6.63 -5.45 13.72
C VAL A 170 6.80 -5.24 12.21
N ALA A 171 6.18 -4.24 11.62
CA ALA A 171 6.39 -3.92 10.20
C ALA A 171 7.85 -3.49 9.92
N VAL A 172 8.50 -2.74 10.82
CA VAL A 172 9.94 -2.42 10.73
C VAL A 172 10.77 -3.68 10.88
N LYS A 173 10.44 -4.56 11.85
CA LYS A 173 11.11 -5.84 12.06
C LYS A 173 11.14 -6.69 10.80
N LEU A 174 10.01 -6.88 10.14
CA LEU A 174 9.93 -7.65 8.90
C LEU A 174 10.89 -7.13 7.82
N ILE A 175 11.03 -5.81 7.70
CA ILE A 175 11.93 -5.19 6.71
C ILE A 175 13.40 -5.37 7.13
N VAL A 176 13.72 -5.21 8.43
CA VAL A 176 15.08 -5.42 8.96
C VAL A 176 15.50 -6.89 8.84
N ASP A 177 14.62 -7.81 9.19
CA ASP A 177 14.88 -9.24 9.07
C ASP A 177 15.18 -9.62 7.61
N ARG A 178 14.39 -9.10 6.65
CA ARG A 178 14.62 -9.29 5.22
C ARG A 178 15.97 -8.71 4.78
N GLU A 179 16.36 -7.56 5.27
CA GLU A 179 17.67 -6.98 4.96
C GLU A 179 18.81 -7.81 5.53
N ASN A 180 18.64 -8.40 6.72
CA ASN A 180 19.60 -9.33 7.32
C ASN A 180 19.70 -10.65 6.54
N GLU A 181 18.57 -11.19 6.06
CA GLU A 181 18.56 -12.34 5.15
C GLU A 181 19.39 -12.05 3.88
N ILE A 182 19.19 -10.87 3.29
CA ILE A 182 19.93 -10.45 2.09
C ILE A 182 21.43 -10.29 2.37
N ARG A 183 21.81 -9.68 3.48
CA ARG A 183 23.22 -9.44 3.85
C ARG A 183 23.96 -10.73 4.18
N ASN A 184 23.27 -11.71 4.77
CA ASN A 184 23.85 -12.99 5.16
C ASN A 184 23.71 -14.06 4.08
N PHE A 185 23.08 -13.73 2.94
CA PHE A 185 22.87 -14.66 1.87
C PHE A 185 24.18 -15.03 1.19
N ILE A 186 24.42 -16.35 1.05
CA ILE A 186 25.57 -16.89 0.34
C ILE A 186 25.05 -17.47 -0.97
N PRO A 187 25.45 -16.90 -2.12
CA PRO A 187 25.04 -17.43 -3.42
C PRO A 187 25.61 -18.86 -3.64
N GLU A 188 24.74 -19.78 -4.00
CA GLU A 188 25.10 -21.14 -4.36
C GLU A 188 25.10 -21.27 -5.88
N GLU A 189 26.18 -21.86 -6.40
CA GLU A 189 26.35 -22.12 -7.84
C GLU A 189 25.46 -23.28 -8.27
N TYR A 190 24.78 -23.09 -9.39
CA TYR A 190 24.05 -24.15 -10.07
C TYR A 190 24.12 -24.01 -11.58
N TRP A 191 23.94 -25.11 -12.28
CA TRP A 191 24.04 -25.17 -13.73
C TRP A 191 22.73 -25.69 -14.34
N ASN A 192 22.41 -25.17 -15.52
CA ASN A 192 21.35 -25.70 -16.37
C ASN A 192 21.93 -26.01 -17.74
N ILE A 193 21.60 -27.18 -18.28
CA ILE A 193 21.98 -27.56 -19.66
C ILE A 193 20.71 -27.45 -20.51
N TYR A 194 20.80 -26.74 -21.60
CA TYR A 194 19.76 -26.58 -22.60
C TYR A 194 20.19 -27.19 -23.92
N ALA A 195 19.32 -27.97 -24.54
CA ALA A 195 19.49 -28.49 -25.89
C ALA A 195 18.50 -27.76 -26.82
N THR A 196 19.02 -27.06 -27.83
CA THR A 196 18.22 -26.59 -28.95
C THR A 196 18.10 -27.73 -29.94
N LEU A 197 16.89 -28.21 -30.17
CA LEU A 197 16.54 -29.38 -30.97
C LEU A 197 15.68 -28.95 -32.15
N LEU A 198 15.95 -29.46 -33.34
CA LEU A 198 15.21 -29.18 -34.55
C LEU A 198 14.32 -30.38 -34.91
N ASP A 199 13.06 -30.15 -35.13
CA ASP A 199 12.19 -31.10 -35.82
C ASP A 199 12.38 -30.96 -37.32
N GLU A 200 12.98 -31.97 -37.95
CA GLU A 200 13.29 -31.97 -39.39
C GLU A 200 12.02 -31.95 -40.26
N LYS A 201 10.86 -32.42 -39.73
CA LYS A 201 9.59 -32.43 -40.48
C LYS A 201 9.00 -31.04 -40.61
N SER A 202 8.88 -30.31 -39.48
CA SER A 202 8.29 -28.96 -39.46
C SER A 202 9.31 -27.83 -39.70
N LYS A 203 10.61 -28.13 -39.63
CA LYS A 203 11.72 -27.17 -39.67
C LYS A 203 11.65 -26.14 -38.54
N GLN A 204 11.07 -26.53 -37.41
CA GLN A 204 10.99 -25.71 -36.21
C GLN A 204 11.95 -26.20 -35.15
N ASP A 205 12.63 -25.28 -34.50
CA ASP A 205 13.48 -25.53 -33.36
C ASP A 205 12.70 -25.31 -32.05
N PHE A 206 13.11 -26.03 -31.03
CA PHE A 206 12.59 -25.86 -29.66
C PHE A 206 13.70 -26.17 -28.65
N VAL A 207 13.53 -25.66 -27.42
CA VAL A 207 14.51 -25.82 -26.36
C VAL A 207 14.06 -26.87 -25.37
N ALA A 208 14.90 -27.84 -25.07
CA ALA A 208 14.72 -28.82 -24.02
C ALA A 208 15.75 -28.60 -22.91
N LYS A 209 15.28 -28.65 -21.66
CA LYS A 209 16.12 -28.50 -20.47
C LYS A 209 16.51 -29.88 -19.92
N PHE A 210 17.74 -30.04 -19.54
CA PHE A 210 18.25 -31.24 -18.85
C PHE A 210 17.42 -31.50 -17.57
N TYR A 211 17.01 -32.74 -17.40
CA TYR A 211 16.24 -33.19 -16.24
C TYR A 211 17.04 -34.10 -15.32
N GLY A 212 17.80 -35.05 -15.89
CA GLY A 212 18.56 -36.00 -15.09
C GLY A 212 18.98 -37.23 -15.82
N LYS A 213 19.20 -38.32 -15.09
CA LYS A 213 19.72 -39.60 -15.59
C LYS A 213 18.81 -40.73 -15.13
N ASN A 214 18.48 -41.66 -16.03
CA ASN A 214 17.65 -42.85 -15.71
C ASN A 214 16.35 -42.46 -14.93
N ASP A 215 15.59 -41.48 -15.41
CA ASP A 215 14.37 -40.93 -14.84
C ASP A 215 14.50 -40.25 -13.46
N LYS A 216 15.71 -40.14 -12.92
CA LYS A 216 15.98 -39.43 -11.67
C LYS A 216 16.42 -38.00 -11.97
N LYS A 217 15.80 -37.05 -11.31
CA LYS A 217 16.22 -35.64 -11.40
C LYS A 217 17.61 -35.46 -10.79
N ILE A 218 18.47 -34.73 -11.49
CA ILE A 218 19.80 -34.34 -11.03
C ILE A 218 19.92 -32.83 -11.02
N GLU A 219 20.40 -32.29 -9.92
CA GLU A 219 20.77 -30.88 -9.79
C GLU A 219 22.29 -30.77 -9.96
N LEU A 220 22.72 -29.83 -10.79
CA LEU A 220 24.11 -29.67 -11.17
C LEU A 220 24.71 -28.48 -10.42
N HIS A 221 25.73 -28.74 -9.62
CA HIS A 221 26.35 -27.72 -8.77
C HIS A 221 27.80 -27.42 -9.18
N LYS A 222 28.40 -28.25 -10.05
CA LYS A 222 29.80 -28.12 -10.45
C LYS A 222 29.98 -28.22 -11.95
N LYS A 223 30.95 -27.46 -12.45
CA LYS A 223 31.29 -27.48 -13.88
C LYS A 223 31.73 -28.86 -14.38
N GLU A 224 32.45 -29.61 -13.55
CA GLU A 224 32.96 -30.95 -13.91
C GLU A 224 31.81 -31.93 -14.21
N GLU A 225 30.73 -31.87 -13.43
CA GLU A 225 29.50 -32.67 -13.65
C GLU A 225 28.87 -32.32 -15.00
N VAL A 226 28.85 -31.04 -15.33
CA VAL A 226 28.29 -30.52 -16.58
C VAL A 226 29.16 -31.00 -17.78
N ASP A 227 30.49 -30.88 -17.67
CA ASP A 227 31.41 -31.23 -18.73
C ASP A 227 31.35 -32.75 -19.01
N GLU A 228 31.20 -33.59 -17.98
CA GLU A 228 31.01 -35.04 -18.11
C GLU A 228 29.70 -35.35 -18.89
N ILE A 229 28.59 -34.73 -18.49
CA ILE A 229 27.30 -34.92 -19.17
C ILE A 229 27.39 -34.47 -20.63
N LEU A 230 27.91 -33.26 -20.88
CA LEU A 230 28.04 -32.73 -22.23
C LEU A 230 28.89 -33.68 -23.14
N SER A 231 29.97 -34.25 -22.61
CA SER A 231 30.79 -35.22 -23.33
C SER A 231 30.00 -36.48 -23.72
N ASN A 232 29.18 -36.97 -22.78
CA ASN A 232 28.38 -38.18 -22.99
C ASN A 232 27.23 -37.99 -23.99
N ILE A 233 26.64 -36.79 -24.06
CA ILE A 233 25.50 -36.50 -24.95
C ILE A 233 25.88 -35.84 -26.26
N LYS A 234 27.16 -35.46 -26.46
CA LYS A 234 27.63 -34.69 -27.62
C LYS A 234 27.28 -35.34 -28.96
N ASN A 235 27.43 -36.65 -29.06
CA ASN A 235 27.19 -37.41 -30.26
C ASN A 235 25.99 -38.37 -30.14
N GLY A 236 25.18 -38.21 -29.09
CA GLY A 236 24.01 -39.05 -28.85
C GLY A 236 22.84 -38.72 -29.79
N LYS A 237 21.97 -39.69 -29.99
CA LYS A 237 20.69 -39.49 -30.69
C LYS A 237 19.65 -39.03 -29.70
N TYR A 238 18.97 -37.95 -30.03
CA TYR A 238 17.89 -37.40 -29.21
C TYR A 238 16.57 -37.99 -29.67
N ILE A 239 15.95 -38.80 -28.84
CA ILE A 239 14.73 -39.55 -29.17
C ILE A 239 13.60 -39.11 -28.27
N VAL A 240 12.46 -38.78 -28.86
CA VAL A 240 11.23 -38.46 -28.11
C VAL A 240 10.66 -39.72 -27.49
N THR A 241 10.74 -39.84 -26.17
CA THR A 241 10.34 -41.05 -25.44
C THR A 241 8.98 -40.95 -24.78
N ASN A 242 8.47 -39.72 -24.54
CA ASN A 242 7.16 -39.51 -24.01
C ASN A 242 6.58 -38.18 -24.47
N ILE A 243 5.28 -38.15 -24.78
CA ILE A 243 4.54 -36.95 -25.12
C ILE A 243 3.26 -36.90 -24.26
N LYS A 244 3.12 -35.88 -23.44
CA LYS A 244 1.95 -35.68 -22.63
C LYS A 244 1.24 -34.40 -23.04
N ASN A 245 0.08 -34.54 -23.63
CA ASN A 245 -0.83 -33.42 -23.94
C ASN A 245 -1.83 -33.24 -22.82
N GLY A 246 -2.16 -31.99 -22.51
CA GLY A 246 -3.14 -31.65 -21.48
C GLY A 246 -3.79 -30.29 -21.71
N GLU A 247 -4.69 -29.95 -20.86
CA GLU A 247 -5.33 -28.64 -20.83
C GLU A 247 -5.16 -28.03 -19.44
N LYS A 248 -4.67 -26.79 -19.38
CA LYS A 248 -4.49 -26.03 -18.14
C LYS A 248 -5.46 -24.87 -18.14
N LYS A 249 -6.28 -24.75 -17.08
CA LYS A 249 -7.18 -23.62 -16.89
C LYS A 249 -6.56 -22.61 -15.94
N ARG A 250 -6.56 -21.34 -16.33
CA ARG A 250 -6.21 -20.22 -15.43
C ARG A 250 -7.49 -19.49 -15.06
N THR A 251 -7.86 -19.57 -13.77
CA THR A 251 -9.06 -18.93 -13.27
C THR A 251 -8.84 -17.45 -12.99
N PRO A 252 -9.86 -16.59 -13.15
CA PRO A 252 -9.78 -15.19 -12.78
C PRO A 252 -9.65 -15.05 -11.26
N ALA A 253 -8.93 -14.04 -10.85
CA ALA A 253 -8.82 -13.68 -9.45
C ALA A 253 -10.11 -12.99 -8.94
N PRO A 254 -10.42 -13.06 -7.62
CA PRO A 254 -11.62 -12.47 -7.04
C PRO A 254 -11.67 -10.94 -7.19
N PRO A 255 -12.80 -10.30 -6.93
CA PRO A 255 -12.87 -8.85 -6.79
C PRO A 255 -11.85 -8.35 -5.78
N PHE A 256 -11.49 -7.09 -5.86
CA PHE A 256 -10.51 -6.53 -4.95
C PHE A 256 -10.99 -6.52 -3.50
N THR A 257 -10.09 -6.93 -2.60
CA THR A 257 -10.04 -6.49 -1.22
C THR A 257 -9.20 -5.21 -1.12
N THR A 258 -9.17 -4.56 0.05
CA THR A 258 -8.26 -3.42 0.30
C THR A 258 -6.82 -3.76 -0.03
N SER A 259 -6.34 -4.89 0.46
CA SER A 259 -4.96 -5.35 0.27
C SER A 259 -4.64 -5.59 -1.21
N THR A 260 -5.45 -6.38 -1.91
CA THR A 260 -5.21 -6.69 -3.32
C THR A 260 -5.36 -5.48 -4.23
N MET A 261 -6.26 -4.53 -3.91
CA MET A 261 -6.36 -3.25 -4.62
C MET A 261 -5.09 -2.41 -4.44
N GLN A 262 -4.56 -2.33 -3.22
CA GLN A 262 -3.32 -1.60 -2.93
C GLN A 262 -2.13 -2.20 -3.67
N GLN A 263 -2.01 -3.53 -3.67
CA GLN A 263 -0.95 -4.25 -4.38
C GLN A 263 -0.98 -3.99 -5.88
N GLU A 264 -2.14 -4.19 -6.51
CA GLU A 264 -2.28 -4.01 -7.96
C GLU A 264 -2.18 -2.54 -8.41
N ALA A 265 -2.66 -1.61 -7.61
CA ALA A 265 -2.47 -0.19 -7.88
C ALA A 265 -0.98 0.21 -7.83
N SER A 266 -0.22 -0.37 -6.91
CA SER A 266 1.23 -0.15 -6.85
C SER A 266 1.96 -0.76 -8.05
N ARG A 267 1.63 -2.00 -8.42
CA ARG A 267 2.27 -2.72 -9.53
C ARG A 267 1.96 -2.11 -10.88
N LYS A 268 0.68 -1.91 -11.20
CA LYS A 268 0.20 -1.54 -12.54
C LYS A 268 0.16 -0.04 -12.82
N ILE A 269 -0.19 0.77 -11.84
CA ILE A 269 -0.36 2.21 -12.05
C ILE A 269 0.61 3.08 -11.22
N GLY A 270 1.51 2.42 -10.46
CA GLY A 270 2.58 3.08 -9.72
C GLY A 270 2.08 3.99 -8.57
N PHE A 271 0.92 3.68 -8.00
CA PHE A 271 0.41 4.42 -6.85
C PHE A 271 1.06 3.94 -5.56
N THR A 272 1.34 4.87 -4.65
CA THR A 272 1.64 4.50 -3.27
C THR A 272 0.38 4.03 -2.57
N ILE A 273 0.52 3.22 -1.51
CA ILE A 273 -0.60 2.72 -0.72
C ILE A 273 -1.46 3.89 -0.20
N LYS A 274 -0.83 4.94 0.33
CA LYS A 274 -1.50 6.18 0.77
C LYS A 274 -2.30 6.85 -0.35
N LYS A 275 -1.72 6.95 -1.54
CA LYS A 275 -2.40 7.54 -2.71
C LYS A 275 -3.57 6.69 -3.15
N THR A 276 -3.41 5.37 -3.20
CA THR A 276 -4.48 4.43 -3.56
C THR A 276 -5.70 4.64 -2.67
N MET A 277 -5.51 4.64 -1.33
CA MET A 277 -6.60 4.83 -0.39
C MET A 277 -7.26 6.20 -0.50
N SER A 278 -6.47 7.27 -0.70
CA SER A 278 -7.03 8.63 -0.88
C SER A 278 -7.88 8.75 -2.14
N VAL A 279 -7.47 8.11 -3.23
CA VAL A 279 -8.23 8.14 -4.50
C VAL A 279 -9.47 7.24 -4.38
N ALA A 280 -9.36 6.06 -3.77
CA ALA A 280 -10.49 5.16 -3.52
C ALA A 280 -11.56 5.83 -2.63
N GLN A 281 -11.15 6.53 -1.55
CA GLN A 281 -12.06 7.31 -0.72
C GLN A 281 -12.84 8.34 -1.54
N GLY A 282 -12.17 9.06 -2.44
CA GLY A 282 -12.83 10.02 -3.33
C GLY A 282 -13.82 9.37 -4.30
N LEU A 283 -13.51 8.18 -4.83
CA LEU A 283 -14.42 7.41 -5.68
C LEU A 283 -15.65 6.90 -4.91
N TYR A 284 -15.47 6.48 -3.66
CA TYR A 284 -16.56 6.03 -2.78
C TYR A 284 -17.46 7.18 -2.34
N GLU A 285 -16.90 8.30 -1.85
CA GLU A 285 -17.66 9.42 -1.29
C GLU A 285 -18.46 10.20 -2.32
N GLY A 286 -18.04 10.17 -3.58
CA GLY A 286 -18.81 10.69 -4.70
C GLY A 286 -18.03 11.53 -5.69
N VAL A 287 -18.27 11.24 -6.94
CA VAL A 287 -17.78 11.97 -8.10
C VAL A 287 -18.97 12.52 -8.87
N ARG A 288 -18.85 13.73 -9.40
CA ARG A 288 -19.90 14.32 -10.23
C ARG A 288 -19.77 13.77 -11.65
N ILE A 289 -20.77 13.00 -12.07
CA ILE A 289 -20.87 12.49 -13.43
C ILE A 289 -22.10 13.08 -14.14
N PRO A 290 -22.09 13.18 -15.47
CA PRO A 290 -23.27 13.57 -16.24
C PRO A 290 -24.48 12.68 -15.87
N GLU A 291 -25.70 13.16 -16.09
CA GLU A 291 -26.96 12.45 -15.90
C GLU A 291 -27.30 12.01 -14.48
N LYS A 292 -26.33 11.55 -13.68
CA LYS A 292 -26.57 11.07 -12.30
C LYS A 292 -26.20 12.09 -11.20
N GLY A 293 -25.45 13.15 -11.53
CA GLY A 293 -24.96 14.11 -10.54
C GLY A 293 -23.77 13.56 -9.74
N SER A 294 -23.70 13.85 -8.42
CA SER A 294 -22.65 13.28 -7.55
C SER A 294 -23.09 11.94 -7.02
N VAL A 295 -22.31 10.89 -7.28
CA VAL A 295 -22.55 9.51 -6.85
C VAL A 295 -21.25 8.84 -6.47
N GLY A 296 -21.27 7.89 -5.53
CA GLY A 296 -20.17 6.97 -5.28
C GLY A 296 -20.02 6.03 -6.47
N LEU A 297 -18.81 5.86 -6.96
CA LEU A 297 -18.51 5.02 -8.12
C LEU A 297 -18.05 3.62 -7.74
N ILE A 298 -17.64 3.40 -6.50
CA ILE A 298 -17.21 2.09 -5.99
C ILE A 298 -17.90 1.79 -4.66
N THR A 299 -17.99 0.51 -4.32
CA THR A 299 -18.36 0.04 -2.99
C THR A 299 -17.33 0.45 -1.95
N TYR A 300 -17.63 0.27 -0.68
CA TYR A 300 -16.73 0.60 0.43
C TYR A 300 -15.37 -0.06 0.27
N MET A 301 -14.31 0.74 0.32
CA MET A 301 -12.96 0.30 -0.06
C MET A 301 -12.14 -0.30 1.07
N ARG A 302 -12.60 -0.25 2.33
CA ARG A 302 -11.93 -0.91 3.47
C ARG A 302 -12.64 -2.22 3.76
N THR A 303 -12.29 -3.25 3.02
CA THR A 303 -12.90 -4.57 3.10
C THR A 303 -11.88 -5.67 2.82
N ASP A 304 -12.01 -6.78 3.49
CA ASP A 304 -11.33 -8.05 3.25
C ASP A 304 -12.25 -9.07 2.57
N SER A 305 -13.52 -8.71 2.37
CA SER A 305 -14.52 -9.53 1.70
C SER A 305 -14.31 -9.58 0.18
N THR A 306 -14.54 -10.73 -0.41
CA THR A 306 -14.63 -10.95 -1.86
C THR A 306 -16.05 -11.24 -2.32
N ARG A 307 -17.03 -11.10 -1.43
CA ARG A 307 -18.46 -11.32 -1.71
C ARG A 307 -18.96 -10.30 -2.75
N ILE A 308 -19.87 -10.72 -3.60
CA ILE A 308 -20.59 -9.87 -4.55
C ILE A 308 -22.07 -10.12 -4.36
N SER A 309 -22.89 -9.08 -4.31
CA SER A 309 -24.35 -9.21 -4.26
C SER A 309 -24.91 -9.87 -5.51
N GLU A 310 -26.08 -10.49 -5.40
CA GLU A 310 -26.73 -11.17 -6.53
C GLU A 310 -27.13 -10.19 -7.61
N GLU A 311 -27.59 -9.01 -7.23
CA GLU A 311 -27.92 -7.93 -8.15
C GLU A 311 -26.70 -7.51 -8.98
N ALA A 312 -25.54 -7.32 -8.33
CA ALA A 312 -24.30 -6.94 -9.03
C ALA A 312 -23.83 -8.04 -9.98
N ARG A 313 -23.98 -9.33 -9.61
CA ARG A 313 -23.67 -10.46 -10.50
C ARG A 313 -24.62 -10.53 -11.71
N ALA A 314 -25.91 -10.29 -11.49
CA ALA A 314 -26.88 -10.26 -12.58
C ALA A 314 -26.55 -9.18 -13.61
N VAL A 315 -26.21 -7.97 -13.15
CA VAL A 315 -25.80 -6.86 -14.03
C VAL A 315 -24.46 -7.17 -14.70
N ALA A 316 -23.49 -7.76 -14.00
CA ALA A 316 -22.22 -8.18 -14.60
C ALA A 316 -22.42 -9.21 -15.72
N LYS A 317 -23.33 -10.18 -15.53
CA LYS A 317 -23.72 -11.15 -16.57
C LYS A 317 -24.22 -10.44 -17.81
N GLU A 318 -25.12 -9.48 -17.64
CA GLU A 318 -25.67 -8.71 -18.75
C GLU A 318 -24.55 -7.98 -19.52
N VAL A 319 -23.72 -7.22 -18.81
CA VAL A 319 -22.61 -6.45 -19.40
C VAL A 319 -21.61 -7.36 -20.13
N ILE A 320 -21.22 -8.48 -19.50
CA ILE A 320 -20.27 -9.43 -20.12
C ILE A 320 -20.88 -10.05 -21.37
N THR A 321 -22.13 -10.49 -21.30
CA THR A 321 -22.81 -11.15 -22.43
C THR A 321 -22.97 -10.19 -23.60
N GLN A 322 -23.34 -8.93 -23.35
CA GLN A 322 -23.50 -7.91 -24.39
C GLN A 322 -22.18 -7.48 -25.03
N THR A 323 -21.11 -7.39 -24.21
CA THR A 323 -19.82 -6.82 -24.65
C THR A 323 -18.90 -7.87 -25.26
N TYR A 324 -18.84 -9.07 -24.68
CA TYR A 324 -17.88 -10.12 -25.04
C TYR A 324 -18.52 -11.39 -25.58
N GLY A 325 -19.82 -11.58 -25.37
CA GLY A 325 -20.55 -12.78 -25.74
C GLY A 325 -20.87 -13.69 -24.56
N ALA A 326 -21.91 -14.53 -24.71
CA ALA A 326 -22.40 -15.40 -23.65
C ALA A 326 -21.36 -16.44 -23.18
N ASN A 327 -20.45 -16.85 -24.06
CA ASN A 327 -19.39 -17.81 -23.78
C ASN A 327 -18.26 -17.24 -22.88
N TYR A 328 -18.29 -15.94 -22.60
CA TYR A 328 -17.33 -15.31 -21.69
C TYR A 328 -17.84 -15.19 -20.25
N TYR A 329 -19.11 -15.45 -19.99
CA TYR A 329 -19.68 -15.37 -18.64
C TYR A 329 -19.64 -16.72 -17.92
N GLU A 330 -19.28 -16.70 -16.63
CA GLU A 330 -19.41 -17.84 -15.71
C GLU A 330 -19.93 -17.35 -14.36
N ASN A 331 -20.97 -18.00 -13.84
CA ASN A 331 -21.50 -17.66 -12.52
C ASN A 331 -20.52 -18.12 -11.42
N ARG A 332 -19.67 -17.18 -10.96
CA ARG A 332 -18.62 -17.48 -9.99
C ARG A 332 -18.97 -16.98 -8.61
N TYR A 333 -18.68 -17.85 -7.65
CA TYR A 333 -18.70 -17.55 -6.22
C TYR A 333 -17.26 -17.67 -5.70
N TYR A 334 -16.83 -16.67 -4.96
CA TYR A 334 -15.53 -16.70 -4.32
C TYR A 334 -15.68 -17.07 -2.86
N ARG A 335 -14.80 -17.94 -2.38
CA ARG A 335 -14.80 -18.37 -0.98
C ARG A 335 -14.43 -17.16 -0.11
N GLN A 336 -15.25 -16.87 0.87
CA GLN A 336 -14.92 -15.88 1.90
C GLN A 336 -13.82 -16.42 2.81
N ASN A 337 -12.95 -15.55 3.29
CA ASN A 337 -12.12 -15.86 4.44
C ASN A 337 -13.05 -16.02 5.65
N LYS A 338 -12.74 -16.96 6.53
CA LYS A 338 -13.58 -17.25 7.70
C LYS A 338 -13.75 -16.03 8.62
N ASP A 339 -12.76 -15.12 8.58
CA ASP A 339 -12.66 -13.94 9.44
C ASP A 339 -13.12 -12.65 8.73
N ALA A 340 -13.66 -12.75 7.50
CA ALA A 340 -14.18 -11.59 6.77
C ALA A 340 -15.49 -11.09 7.40
N GLN A 341 -15.60 -9.79 7.63
CA GLN A 341 -16.84 -9.19 8.12
C GLN A 341 -17.97 -9.42 7.09
N ASP A 342 -18.93 -10.26 7.42
CA ASP A 342 -20.01 -10.71 6.53
C ASP A 342 -20.84 -9.57 5.92
N ALA A 343 -20.86 -8.40 6.55
CA ALA A 343 -21.62 -7.24 6.09
C ALA A 343 -21.02 -6.54 4.86
N HIS A 344 -19.74 -6.78 4.52
CA HIS A 344 -19.07 -6.08 3.43
C HIS A 344 -19.10 -6.87 2.12
N GLU A 345 -19.03 -6.13 1.01
CA GLU A 345 -18.78 -6.66 -0.32
C GLU A 345 -17.33 -6.40 -0.75
N GLY A 346 -16.88 -7.14 -1.76
CA GLY A 346 -15.66 -6.83 -2.49
C GLY A 346 -15.73 -5.46 -3.16
N ILE A 347 -14.58 -4.85 -3.43
CA ILE A 347 -14.49 -3.54 -4.08
C ILE A 347 -14.88 -3.70 -5.54
N ARG A 348 -15.99 -3.07 -5.92
CA ARG A 348 -16.58 -3.14 -7.26
C ARG A 348 -17.17 -1.79 -7.70
N PRO A 349 -17.41 -1.58 -9.00
CA PRO A 349 -18.20 -0.44 -9.45
C PRO A 349 -19.65 -0.54 -8.94
N THR A 350 -20.22 0.59 -8.54
CA THR A 350 -21.63 0.70 -8.11
C THR A 350 -22.58 0.67 -9.30
N TYR A 351 -22.20 1.31 -10.41
CA TYR A 351 -22.94 1.35 -11.65
C TYR A 351 -22.15 0.62 -12.74
N ILE A 352 -22.39 -0.69 -12.89
CA ILE A 352 -21.59 -1.58 -13.75
C ILE A 352 -21.73 -1.22 -15.23
N HIS A 353 -22.87 -0.66 -15.66
CA HIS A 353 -23.07 -0.17 -17.03
C HIS A 353 -22.25 1.10 -17.36
N ILE A 354 -21.76 1.81 -16.34
CA ILE A 354 -20.94 3.00 -16.53
C ILE A 354 -19.47 2.60 -16.66
N THR A 355 -19.02 2.46 -17.90
CA THR A 355 -17.63 2.11 -18.16
C THR A 355 -16.67 3.25 -17.80
N PRO A 356 -15.42 2.97 -17.41
CA PRO A 356 -14.43 4.01 -17.10
C PRO A 356 -14.21 5.01 -18.25
N ASP A 357 -14.25 4.53 -19.48
CA ASP A 357 -14.01 5.36 -20.67
C ASP A 357 -15.19 6.32 -20.94
N SER A 358 -16.43 5.93 -20.61
CA SER A 358 -17.63 6.78 -20.80
C SER A 358 -17.66 8.00 -19.87
N ILE A 359 -16.97 7.96 -18.73
CA ILE A 359 -16.94 9.05 -17.72
C ILE A 359 -15.54 9.65 -17.54
N LYS A 360 -14.62 9.37 -18.45
CA LYS A 360 -13.22 9.78 -18.34
C LYS A 360 -13.05 11.28 -18.10
N ASP A 361 -13.83 12.11 -18.76
CA ASP A 361 -13.78 13.57 -18.65
C ASP A 361 -14.31 14.11 -17.33
N SER A 362 -15.06 13.29 -16.58
CA SER A 362 -15.56 13.60 -15.24
C SER A 362 -14.60 13.22 -14.13
N LEU A 363 -13.55 12.44 -14.46
CA LEU A 363 -12.57 11.91 -13.52
C LEU A 363 -11.24 12.65 -13.60
N THR A 364 -10.56 12.81 -12.48
CA THR A 364 -9.14 13.14 -12.52
C THR A 364 -8.37 11.97 -13.13
N ALA A 365 -7.15 12.23 -13.65
CA ALA A 365 -6.32 11.16 -14.22
C ALA A 365 -6.06 10.02 -13.24
N ASP A 366 -5.91 10.33 -11.95
CA ASP A 366 -5.70 9.33 -10.91
C ASP A 366 -6.99 8.52 -10.60
N GLN A 367 -8.13 9.19 -10.53
CA GLN A 367 -9.43 8.54 -10.37
C GLN A 367 -9.76 7.63 -11.53
N TYR A 368 -9.53 8.08 -12.78
CA TYR A 368 -9.73 7.25 -13.97
C TYR A 368 -8.89 5.98 -13.93
N LYS A 369 -7.58 6.09 -13.61
CA LYS A 369 -6.68 4.93 -13.55
C LYS A 369 -7.15 3.90 -12.51
N LEU A 370 -7.48 4.35 -11.29
CA LEU A 370 -7.91 3.44 -10.23
C LEU A 370 -9.29 2.85 -10.50
N TYR A 371 -10.24 3.67 -10.98
CA TYR A 371 -11.58 3.19 -11.33
C TYR A 371 -11.52 2.15 -12.46
N LYS A 372 -10.71 2.39 -13.49
CA LYS A 372 -10.50 1.42 -14.58
C LYS A 372 -9.88 0.11 -14.09
N LEU A 373 -8.96 0.18 -13.14
CA LEU A 373 -8.36 -0.99 -12.52
C LEU A 373 -9.41 -1.81 -11.75
N ILE A 374 -10.24 -1.15 -10.93
CA ILE A 374 -11.32 -1.77 -10.15
C ILE A 374 -12.39 -2.37 -11.07
N TYR A 375 -12.82 -1.61 -12.06
CA TYR A 375 -13.83 -2.05 -13.02
C TYR A 375 -13.39 -3.29 -13.80
N ASN A 376 -12.18 -3.26 -14.36
CA ASN A 376 -11.65 -4.37 -15.14
C ASN A 376 -11.46 -5.63 -14.29
N ARG A 377 -10.98 -5.48 -13.06
CA ARG A 377 -10.83 -6.61 -12.12
C ARG A 377 -12.18 -7.23 -11.77
N PHE A 378 -13.17 -6.40 -11.48
CA PHE A 378 -14.52 -6.87 -11.14
C PHE A 378 -15.16 -7.62 -12.31
N ILE A 379 -15.18 -7.04 -13.52
CA ILE A 379 -15.75 -7.71 -14.70
C ILE A 379 -14.99 -9.02 -14.98
N ALA A 380 -13.65 -9.00 -14.98
CA ALA A 380 -12.84 -10.18 -15.20
C ALA A 380 -13.12 -11.29 -14.19
N SER A 381 -13.41 -10.93 -12.92
CA SER A 381 -13.76 -11.89 -11.89
C SER A 381 -15.04 -12.70 -12.17
N GLN A 382 -15.92 -12.20 -13.02
CA GLN A 382 -17.18 -12.84 -13.42
C GLN A 382 -17.10 -13.48 -14.81
N MET A 383 -15.88 -13.54 -15.39
CA MET A 383 -15.64 -14.18 -16.68
C MET A 383 -15.13 -15.61 -16.53
N VAL A 384 -15.23 -16.38 -17.60
CA VAL A 384 -14.70 -17.74 -17.67
C VAL A 384 -13.17 -17.77 -17.58
N ALA A 385 -12.63 -18.90 -17.17
CA ALA A 385 -11.19 -19.16 -17.12
C ALA A 385 -10.56 -19.04 -18.51
N ALA A 386 -9.29 -18.61 -18.55
CA ALA A 386 -8.45 -18.78 -19.71
C ALA A 386 -8.02 -20.26 -19.84
N VAL A 387 -7.96 -20.76 -21.05
CA VAL A 387 -7.66 -22.16 -21.34
C VAL A 387 -6.39 -22.21 -22.19
N TYR A 388 -5.43 -23.03 -21.75
CA TYR A 388 -4.19 -23.31 -22.44
C TYR A 388 -4.14 -24.79 -22.81
N ASP A 389 -3.80 -25.08 -24.05
CA ASP A 389 -3.32 -26.42 -24.43
C ASP A 389 -1.87 -26.51 -23.98
N THR A 390 -1.54 -27.55 -23.24
CA THR A 390 -0.18 -27.81 -22.73
C THR A 390 0.41 -29.04 -23.37
N ILE A 391 1.69 -28.98 -23.67
CA ILE A 391 2.49 -30.12 -24.13
C ILE A 391 3.70 -30.25 -23.25
N SER A 392 4.02 -31.47 -22.86
CA SER A 392 5.29 -31.85 -22.21
C SER A 392 5.91 -33.02 -22.95
N VAL A 393 7.16 -32.89 -23.28
CA VAL A 393 7.90 -33.89 -24.08
C VAL A 393 9.13 -34.30 -23.30
N ASP A 394 9.30 -35.62 -23.12
CA ASP A 394 10.54 -36.19 -22.62
C ASP A 394 11.38 -36.66 -23.80
N ILE A 395 12.64 -36.29 -23.80
CA ILE A 395 13.60 -36.61 -24.84
C ILE A 395 14.80 -37.27 -24.19
N ASP A 396 15.10 -38.51 -24.62
CA ASP A 396 16.22 -39.28 -24.09
C ASP A 396 17.40 -39.20 -25.04
N VAL A 397 18.57 -39.07 -24.48
CA VAL A 397 19.84 -39.18 -25.18
C VAL A 397 20.79 -40.01 -24.32
N ASN A 398 21.11 -41.23 -24.81
CA ASN A 398 21.81 -42.24 -24.02
C ASN A 398 21.05 -42.54 -22.72
N GLU A 399 21.66 -42.35 -21.56
CA GLU A 399 21.05 -42.53 -20.23
C GLU A 399 20.48 -41.24 -19.64
N TYR A 400 20.57 -40.12 -20.38
CA TYR A 400 20.15 -38.79 -19.92
C TYR A 400 18.81 -38.38 -20.50
N LYS A 401 18.07 -37.64 -19.70
CA LYS A 401 16.73 -37.14 -20.05
C LYS A 401 16.71 -35.63 -20.11
N PHE A 402 16.11 -35.10 -21.16
CA PHE A 402 15.74 -33.69 -21.33
C PHE A 402 14.23 -33.57 -21.33
N LYS A 403 13.73 -32.44 -20.86
CA LYS A 403 12.29 -32.12 -20.88
C LYS A 403 12.08 -30.81 -21.61
N ALA A 404 11.09 -30.78 -22.48
CA ALA A 404 10.55 -29.58 -23.07
C ALA A 404 9.09 -29.45 -22.68
N SER A 405 8.66 -28.25 -22.29
CA SER A 405 7.27 -27.94 -22.00
C SER A 405 6.84 -26.67 -22.72
N GLY A 406 5.63 -26.68 -23.24
CA GLY A 406 5.06 -25.54 -23.93
C GLY A 406 3.58 -25.40 -23.58
N GLN A 407 3.07 -24.20 -23.74
CA GLN A 407 1.65 -23.91 -23.57
C GLN A 407 1.18 -22.92 -24.63
N ASN A 408 0.08 -23.23 -25.28
CA ASN A 408 -0.55 -22.37 -26.26
C ASN A 408 -1.90 -21.89 -25.76
N LEU A 409 -2.13 -20.58 -25.81
CA LEU A 409 -3.40 -20.00 -25.40
C LEU A 409 -4.52 -20.39 -26.37
N LYS A 410 -5.43 -21.29 -25.94
CA LYS A 410 -6.58 -21.76 -26.70
C LYS A 410 -7.77 -20.80 -26.61
N PHE A 411 -8.04 -20.31 -25.40
CA PHE A 411 -9.12 -19.38 -25.14
C PHE A 411 -8.71 -18.33 -24.10
N LYS A 412 -8.85 -17.05 -24.44
CA LYS A 412 -8.41 -15.94 -23.57
C LYS A 412 -9.23 -15.79 -22.29
N GLY A 413 -10.54 -16.10 -22.34
CA GLY A 413 -11.43 -15.90 -21.21
C GLY A 413 -11.26 -14.52 -20.58
N PHE A 414 -11.17 -14.45 -19.25
CA PHE A 414 -10.98 -13.20 -18.49
C PHE A 414 -9.71 -12.40 -18.87
N MET A 415 -8.69 -13.05 -19.41
CA MET A 415 -7.44 -12.40 -19.82
C MET A 415 -7.63 -11.43 -21.00
N THR A 416 -8.78 -11.44 -21.65
CA THR A 416 -9.16 -10.42 -22.64
C THR A 416 -9.23 -9.03 -22.02
N LEU A 417 -9.56 -8.94 -20.73
CA LEU A 417 -9.79 -7.68 -20.03
C LEU A 417 -8.73 -7.40 -18.94
N TYR A 418 -8.28 -8.43 -18.23
CA TYR A 418 -7.45 -8.26 -17.06
C TYR A 418 -6.47 -9.41 -16.83
N VAL A 419 -5.21 -9.05 -16.57
CA VAL A 419 -4.17 -9.96 -16.09
C VAL A 419 -3.54 -9.34 -14.86
N GLU A 420 -3.28 -10.11 -13.81
CA GLU A 420 -2.61 -9.60 -12.59
C GLU A 420 -1.18 -9.14 -12.86
N GLY A 421 -0.72 -8.18 -12.07
CA GLY A 421 0.68 -7.76 -12.08
C GLY A 421 1.52 -8.65 -11.17
N ASN A 422 2.73 -8.98 -11.60
CA ASN A 422 3.71 -9.76 -10.83
C ASN A 422 4.80 -8.85 -10.25
N ASP A 423 5.35 -9.22 -9.09
CA ASP A 423 6.49 -8.54 -8.47
C ASP A 423 7.83 -9.09 -9.00
N SER A 424 7.87 -10.33 -9.53
CA SER A 424 9.02 -10.99 -10.11
C SER A 424 8.85 -11.20 -11.62
N LYS A 425 9.97 -11.23 -12.34
CA LYS A 425 10.00 -11.59 -13.78
C LYS A 425 9.95 -13.10 -14.02
N GLU A 426 10.10 -13.90 -12.96
CA GLU A 426 10.19 -15.36 -13.06
C GLU A 426 8.86 -16.05 -13.42
N ASP A 427 7.73 -15.36 -13.26
CA ASP A 427 6.41 -15.91 -13.57
C ASP A 427 5.97 -15.75 -15.04
N GLU A 428 6.77 -15.14 -15.90
CA GLU A 428 6.60 -15.20 -17.34
C GLU A 428 7.17 -16.55 -17.83
N GLU A 429 6.39 -17.63 -17.66
CA GLU A 429 6.67 -18.88 -18.36
C GLU A 429 6.80 -18.54 -19.85
N GLU A 430 8.03 -18.54 -20.38
CA GLU A 430 8.28 -18.40 -21.80
C GLU A 430 7.47 -19.50 -22.52
N SER A 431 6.48 -19.08 -23.29
CA SER A 431 5.70 -20.00 -24.11
C SER A 431 6.62 -20.53 -25.21
N THR A 432 7.36 -21.59 -24.90
CA THR A 432 8.11 -22.32 -25.91
C THR A 432 7.10 -22.99 -26.85
N ASN A 433 7.14 -22.59 -28.10
CA ASN A 433 6.31 -23.21 -29.13
C ASN A 433 6.97 -24.54 -29.51
N ILE A 434 6.44 -25.64 -28.98
CA ILE A 434 6.90 -26.97 -29.30
C ILE A 434 6.21 -27.47 -30.58
N PRO A 435 6.95 -27.93 -31.62
CA PRO A 435 6.35 -28.49 -32.82
C PRO A 435 5.57 -29.77 -32.51
N LYS A 436 4.73 -30.20 -33.45
CA LYS A 436 4.01 -31.46 -33.32
C LYS A 436 4.94 -32.62 -33.50
N LEU A 437 5.40 -33.22 -32.42
CA LEU A 437 6.33 -34.36 -32.41
C LEU A 437 5.58 -35.70 -32.34
N GLU A 438 6.27 -36.77 -32.74
CA GLU A 438 5.77 -38.15 -32.66
C GLU A 438 6.62 -38.98 -31.67
N LEU A 439 6.01 -39.98 -31.07
CA LEU A 439 6.71 -40.90 -30.18
C LEU A 439 7.77 -41.66 -30.94
N ASN A 440 8.95 -41.86 -30.35
CA ASN A 440 10.14 -42.46 -30.97
C ASN A 440 10.75 -41.69 -32.14
N GLN A 441 10.32 -40.44 -32.33
CA GLN A 441 10.94 -39.57 -33.35
C GLN A 441 12.34 -39.15 -32.90
N GLU A 442 13.33 -39.26 -33.81
CA GLU A 442 14.63 -38.66 -33.64
C GLU A 442 14.55 -37.17 -34.00
N VAL A 443 15.03 -36.28 -33.08
CA VAL A 443 15.12 -34.84 -33.30
C VAL A 443 16.59 -34.44 -33.37
N LYS A 444 16.91 -33.56 -34.29
CA LYS A 444 18.29 -33.17 -34.56
C LYS A 444 18.75 -32.14 -33.53
N LYS A 445 19.87 -32.45 -32.87
CA LYS A 445 20.51 -31.47 -31.99
C LYS A 445 21.24 -30.42 -32.84
N GLU A 446 20.89 -29.16 -32.62
CA GLU A 446 21.58 -28.02 -33.22
C GLU A 446 22.62 -27.43 -32.27
N LYS A 447 22.25 -27.22 -31.02
CA LYS A 447 23.10 -26.55 -30.03
C LYS A 447 22.93 -27.15 -28.64
N LEU A 448 24.03 -27.17 -27.88
CA LEU A 448 24.02 -27.43 -26.43
C LEU A 448 24.56 -26.19 -25.71
N ASP A 449 23.81 -25.65 -24.79
CA ASP A 449 24.19 -24.53 -23.95
C ASP A 449 24.19 -24.94 -22.48
N ALA A 450 25.33 -24.78 -21.84
CA ALA A 450 25.45 -24.93 -20.39
C ALA A 450 25.53 -23.53 -19.77
N LYS A 451 24.54 -23.21 -18.93
CA LYS A 451 24.44 -21.90 -18.31
C LYS A 451 24.72 -22.00 -16.82
N GLN A 452 25.79 -21.37 -16.39
CA GLN A 452 26.09 -21.15 -14.98
C GLN A 452 25.16 -20.09 -14.43
N SER A 453 24.63 -20.32 -13.25
CA SER A 453 23.79 -19.39 -12.51
C SER A 453 24.13 -19.49 -11.02
N PHE A 454 23.73 -18.48 -10.29
CA PHE A 454 23.84 -18.46 -8.82
C PHE A 454 22.46 -18.17 -8.23
N THR A 455 22.19 -18.76 -7.09
CA THR A 455 20.98 -18.41 -6.35
C THR A 455 21.04 -16.93 -5.97
N GLU A 456 19.88 -16.27 -5.99
CA GLU A 456 19.75 -14.85 -5.65
C GLU A 456 19.15 -14.69 -4.24
N PRO A 457 19.54 -13.64 -3.51
CA PRO A 457 18.90 -13.36 -2.21
C PRO A 457 17.43 -13.03 -2.38
N PRO A 458 16.62 -13.20 -1.33
CA PRO A 458 15.21 -12.81 -1.39
C PRO A 458 15.07 -11.32 -1.72
N ALA A 459 14.07 -10.97 -2.52
CA ALA A 459 13.85 -9.59 -2.91
C ALA A 459 13.45 -8.72 -1.70
N ARG A 460 13.93 -7.48 -1.68
CA ARG A 460 13.47 -6.49 -0.72
C ARG A 460 11.98 -6.22 -0.87
N TYR A 461 11.31 -5.91 0.23
CA TYR A 461 9.91 -5.54 0.17
C TYR A 461 9.69 -4.25 -0.63
N THR A 462 8.63 -4.25 -1.42
CA THR A 462 7.97 -3.04 -1.94
C THR A 462 6.79 -2.70 -1.02
N GLU A 463 6.14 -1.54 -1.19
CA GLU A 463 4.88 -1.29 -0.46
C GLU A 463 3.84 -2.39 -0.73
N ALA A 464 3.75 -2.89 -1.96
CA ALA A 464 2.83 -3.94 -2.36
C ALA A 464 3.13 -5.28 -1.68
N SER A 465 4.38 -5.74 -1.75
CA SER A 465 4.75 -7.03 -1.15
C SER A 465 4.74 -6.98 0.39
N LEU A 466 4.99 -5.80 1.00
CA LEU A 466 4.85 -5.64 2.44
C LEU A 466 3.37 -5.72 2.88
N VAL A 467 2.43 -5.12 2.13
CA VAL A 467 1.00 -5.26 2.42
C VAL A 467 0.58 -6.74 2.33
N LYS A 468 1.05 -7.44 1.29
CA LYS A 468 0.79 -8.89 1.15
C LYS A 468 1.33 -9.69 2.33
N GLU A 469 2.55 -9.39 2.77
CA GLU A 469 3.18 -10.06 3.91
C GLU A 469 2.44 -9.80 5.22
N LEU A 470 2.05 -8.55 5.47
CA LEU A 470 1.25 -8.17 6.65
C LEU A 470 -0.10 -8.92 6.65
N GLU A 471 -0.81 -8.94 5.52
CA GLU A 471 -2.08 -9.68 5.37
C GLU A 471 -1.88 -11.18 5.61
N THR A 472 -0.87 -11.79 4.97
CA THR A 472 -0.59 -13.24 5.11
C THR A 472 -0.27 -13.63 6.54
N LYS A 473 0.38 -12.74 7.29
CA LYS A 473 0.72 -12.95 8.71
C LYS A 473 -0.36 -12.50 9.69
N GLY A 474 -1.51 -12.05 9.24
CA GLY A 474 -2.61 -11.56 10.08
C GLY A 474 -2.33 -10.22 10.78
N ILE A 475 -1.32 -9.46 10.33
CA ILE A 475 -0.86 -8.21 10.97
C ILE A 475 -1.59 -7.00 10.36
N GLY A 476 -2.36 -6.32 11.18
CA GLY A 476 -3.18 -5.20 10.72
C GLY A 476 -4.46 -5.66 10.02
N ARG A 477 -5.26 -4.69 9.59
CA ARG A 477 -6.56 -4.91 8.93
C ARG A 477 -6.72 -3.86 7.81
N PRO A 478 -7.74 -3.95 6.95
CA PRO A 478 -7.96 -3.03 5.82
C PRO A 478 -7.82 -1.53 6.15
N SER A 479 -8.23 -1.12 7.34
CA SER A 479 -8.11 0.28 7.81
C SER A 479 -6.69 0.69 8.18
N THR A 480 -5.76 -0.24 8.43
CA THR A 480 -4.45 0.04 9.05
C THR A 480 -3.24 -0.16 8.17
N TYR A 481 -3.31 -0.92 7.07
CA TYR A 481 -2.15 -1.13 6.19
C TYR A 481 -1.51 0.20 5.73
N SER A 482 -2.33 1.12 5.22
CA SER A 482 -1.83 2.42 4.75
C SER A 482 -1.24 3.29 5.87
N PRO A 483 -1.88 3.46 7.03
CA PRO A 483 -1.28 4.13 8.19
C PRO A 483 0.04 3.53 8.65
N ILE A 484 0.16 2.20 8.75
CA ILE A 484 1.38 1.51 9.19
C ILE A 484 2.55 1.89 8.28
N ILE A 485 2.43 1.63 6.97
CA ILE A 485 3.51 1.88 6.00
C ILE A 485 3.84 3.37 5.92
N THR A 486 2.83 4.23 5.92
CA THR A 486 3.04 5.68 5.90
C THR A 486 3.82 6.13 7.14
N THR A 487 3.48 5.63 8.31
CA THR A 487 4.10 6.06 9.58
C THR A 487 5.56 5.63 9.68
N ILE A 488 5.91 4.39 9.32
CA ILE A 488 7.31 3.93 9.40
C ILE A 488 8.23 4.71 8.46
N ILE A 489 7.70 5.15 7.30
CA ILE A 489 8.43 6.00 6.35
C ILE A 489 8.50 7.45 6.87
N GLU A 490 7.40 8.04 7.35
CA GLU A 490 7.38 9.41 7.88
C GLU A 490 8.28 9.57 9.11
N ARG A 491 8.41 8.52 9.93
CA ARG A 491 9.30 8.45 11.09
C ARG A 491 10.75 8.14 10.72
N ARG A 492 11.01 7.84 9.45
CA ARG A 492 12.34 7.53 8.92
C ARG A 492 12.99 6.30 9.53
N TYR A 493 12.19 5.33 9.95
CA TYR A 493 12.71 4.01 10.27
C TYR A 493 13.03 3.24 9.01
N ILE A 494 12.27 3.52 7.96
CA ILE A 494 12.40 2.95 6.62
C ILE A 494 12.50 4.08 5.61
N GLU A 495 13.31 3.90 4.59
CA GLU A 495 13.34 4.79 3.43
C GLU A 495 13.06 4.00 2.14
N LYS A 496 12.77 4.74 1.06
CA LYS A 496 12.52 4.17 -0.26
C LYS A 496 13.75 4.33 -1.14
N ASP A 497 14.30 3.20 -1.60
CA ASP A 497 15.19 3.16 -2.75
C ASP A 497 14.39 2.72 -3.97
N LYS A 498 14.09 3.66 -4.89
CA LYS A 498 13.16 3.46 -6.01
C LYS A 498 11.77 2.97 -5.53
N LYS A 499 11.47 1.69 -5.70
CA LYS A 499 10.23 1.04 -5.22
C LYS A 499 10.45 0.18 -3.98
N GLN A 500 11.70 -0.11 -3.61
CA GLN A 500 12.07 -0.98 -2.50
C GLN A 500 12.07 -0.22 -1.18
N LEU A 501 11.72 -0.92 -0.12
CA LEU A 501 11.77 -0.45 1.27
C LEU A 501 13.07 -0.95 1.89
N VAL A 502 13.87 -0.01 2.40
CA VAL A 502 15.17 -0.30 2.99
C VAL A 502 15.20 0.26 4.41
N PRO A 503 15.68 -0.47 5.42
CA PRO A 503 15.80 0.05 6.76
C PRO A 503 16.85 1.17 6.80
N THR A 504 16.61 2.19 7.61
CA THR A 504 17.62 3.18 7.94
C THR A 504 18.43 2.69 9.14
N GLN A 505 19.62 3.24 9.37
CA GLN A 505 20.38 2.98 10.58
C GLN A 505 19.55 3.22 11.85
N LEU A 506 18.75 4.30 11.86
CA LEU A 506 17.83 4.58 12.96
C LEU A 506 16.78 3.48 13.13
N GLY A 507 16.24 2.97 12.02
CA GLY A 507 15.28 1.87 12.02
C GLY A 507 15.88 0.58 12.56
N GLU A 508 17.11 0.25 12.16
CA GLU A 508 17.83 -0.94 12.64
C GLU A 508 18.10 -0.83 14.15
N VAL A 509 18.63 0.29 14.63
CA VAL A 509 18.91 0.49 16.07
C VAL A 509 17.64 0.41 16.90
N VAL A 510 16.55 1.08 16.47
CA VAL A 510 15.28 1.01 17.18
C VAL A 510 14.68 -0.41 17.13
N ASN A 511 14.80 -1.10 16.01
CA ASN A 511 14.35 -2.48 15.88
C ASN A 511 15.11 -3.41 16.81
N THR A 512 16.45 -3.37 16.79
CA THR A 512 17.31 -4.20 17.68
C THR A 512 16.93 -3.97 19.14
N LEU A 513 16.86 -2.69 19.56
CA LEU A 513 16.48 -2.36 20.93
C LEU A 513 15.11 -2.93 21.31
N LEU A 514 14.14 -2.81 20.44
CA LEU A 514 12.78 -3.27 20.72
C LEU A 514 12.68 -4.81 20.69
N THR A 515 13.33 -5.48 19.75
CA THR A 515 13.27 -6.94 19.62
C THR A 515 14.06 -7.69 20.69
N GLU A 516 15.15 -7.10 21.21
CA GLU A 516 15.94 -7.70 22.28
C GLU A 516 15.31 -7.50 23.66
N ASN A 517 14.53 -6.43 23.85
CA ASN A 517 14.04 -6.04 25.17
C ASN A 517 12.52 -6.19 25.33
N PHE A 518 11.77 -6.34 24.26
CA PHE A 518 10.30 -6.51 24.22
C PHE A 518 9.93 -7.65 23.28
N THR A 519 10.49 -8.84 23.54
CA THR A 519 10.40 -10.01 22.68
C THR A 519 8.96 -10.39 22.36
N ASP A 520 8.11 -10.41 23.39
CA ASP A 520 6.73 -10.87 23.26
C ASP A 520 5.85 -9.86 22.52
N ILE A 521 6.11 -8.55 22.73
CA ILE A 521 5.27 -7.47 22.17
C ILE A 521 5.60 -7.17 20.71
N ILE A 522 6.89 -7.34 20.34
CA ILE A 522 7.38 -7.11 18.98
C ILE A 522 7.43 -8.42 18.19
N ASP A 523 6.70 -9.41 18.65
CA ASP A 523 6.52 -10.68 17.96
C ASP A 523 5.39 -10.63 16.93
N VAL A 524 5.62 -11.29 15.80
CA VAL A 524 4.66 -11.39 14.68
C VAL A 524 3.40 -12.15 15.10
N THR A 525 3.59 -13.28 15.80
CA THR A 525 2.50 -14.17 16.22
C THR A 525 1.64 -13.51 17.29
N PHE A 526 2.28 -12.86 18.27
CA PHE A 526 1.58 -12.07 19.28
C PHE A 526 0.74 -10.95 18.66
N THR A 527 1.32 -10.21 17.69
CA THR A 527 0.59 -9.12 17.03
C THR A 527 -0.61 -9.64 16.23
N ALA A 528 -0.47 -10.76 15.53
CA ALA A 528 -1.58 -11.41 14.81
C ALA A 528 -2.67 -11.85 15.78
N ARG A 529 -2.31 -12.56 16.86
CA ARG A 529 -3.26 -13.00 17.90
C ARG A 529 -4.09 -11.84 18.47
N VAL A 530 -3.45 -10.73 18.82
CA VAL A 530 -4.18 -9.55 19.34
C VAL A 530 -5.13 -8.95 18.29
N GLU A 531 -4.78 -8.99 17.01
CA GLU A 531 -5.71 -8.56 15.95
C GLU A 531 -6.92 -9.51 15.83
N ASP A 532 -6.72 -10.81 16.06
CA ASP A 532 -7.79 -11.82 16.07
C ASP A 532 -8.67 -11.65 17.32
N GLU A 533 -8.08 -11.42 18.50
CA GLU A 533 -8.82 -11.09 19.74
C GLU A 533 -9.71 -9.84 19.55
N PHE A 534 -9.23 -8.80 18.85
CA PHE A 534 -10.10 -7.67 18.51
C PHE A 534 -11.23 -8.04 17.54
N ASP A 535 -11.06 -9.03 16.69
CA ASP A 535 -12.12 -9.54 15.83
C ASP A 535 -13.14 -10.33 16.67
N GLU A 536 -12.69 -11.13 17.64
CA GLU A 536 -13.55 -11.86 18.58
C GLU A 536 -14.39 -10.90 19.45
N VAL A 537 -13.80 -9.78 19.90
CA VAL A 537 -14.56 -8.70 20.57
C VAL A 537 -15.63 -8.13 19.65
N ALA A 538 -15.30 -7.87 18.37
CA ALA A 538 -16.25 -7.33 17.41
C ALA A 538 -17.41 -8.29 17.12
N GLU A 539 -17.19 -9.59 17.27
CA GLU A 539 -18.22 -10.64 17.16
C GLU A 539 -18.99 -10.88 18.49
N GLY A 540 -18.61 -10.21 19.58
CA GLY A 540 -19.20 -10.36 20.90
C GLY A 540 -18.83 -11.66 21.63
N LYS A 541 -17.73 -12.29 21.22
CA LYS A 541 -17.22 -13.53 21.81
C LYS A 541 -16.30 -13.29 23.00
N GLU A 542 -15.69 -12.12 23.09
CA GLU A 542 -14.73 -11.74 24.13
C GLU A 542 -15.03 -10.34 24.70
N GLU A 543 -14.69 -10.14 25.99
CA GLU A 543 -14.76 -8.81 26.64
C GLU A 543 -13.50 -8.01 26.31
N TRP A 544 -13.62 -6.80 25.76
CA TRP A 544 -12.50 -5.98 25.33
C TRP A 544 -11.47 -5.64 26.43
N LYS A 545 -11.90 -5.51 27.69
CA LYS A 545 -11.00 -5.23 28.81
C LYS A 545 -10.18 -6.45 29.22
N GLN A 546 -10.65 -7.67 28.92
CA GLN A 546 -9.92 -8.89 29.22
C GLN A 546 -8.57 -8.93 28.50
N ILE A 547 -8.54 -8.52 27.25
CA ILE A 547 -7.30 -8.39 26.45
C ILE A 547 -6.27 -7.48 27.18
N LEU A 548 -6.76 -6.39 27.76
CA LEU A 548 -5.88 -5.45 28.49
C LEU A 548 -5.39 -5.98 29.84
N ARG A 549 -6.25 -6.70 30.57
CA ARG A 549 -5.91 -7.35 31.84
C ARG A 549 -4.83 -8.42 31.65
N GLU A 550 -4.88 -9.15 30.55
CA GLU A 550 -3.88 -10.19 30.22
C GLU A 550 -2.58 -9.57 29.67
N PHE A 551 -2.69 -8.52 28.88
CA PHE A 551 -1.53 -7.87 28.26
C PHE A 551 -0.71 -7.03 29.24
N TYR A 552 -1.34 -6.24 30.11
CA TYR A 552 -0.65 -5.16 30.82
C TYR A 552 0.34 -5.65 31.90
N PRO A 553 0.05 -6.63 32.77
CA PRO A 553 0.96 -7.02 33.84
C PRO A 553 2.33 -7.56 33.36
N PRO A 554 2.42 -8.46 32.36
CA PRO A 554 3.71 -8.86 31.83
C PRO A 554 4.44 -7.71 31.13
N PHE A 555 3.72 -6.86 30.39
CA PHE A 555 4.30 -5.69 29.76
C PHE A 555 4.91 -4.69 30.74
N GLU A 556 4.25 -4.41 31.84
CA GLU A 556 4.75 -3.48 32.86
C GLU A 556 6.05 -4.00 33.52
N LYS A 557 6.10 -5.28 33.84
CA LYS A 557 7.30 -5.92 34.38
C LYS A 557 8.49 -5.83 33.42
N GLU A 558 8.25 -6.10 32.15
CA GLU A 558 9.25 -6.02 31.09
C GLU A 558 9.74 -4.58 30.91
N LEU A 559 8.83 -3.60 30.90
CA LEU A 559 9.14 -2.18 30.80
C LEU A 559 10.00 -1.68 31.96
N GLU A 560 9.68 -2.08 33.20
CA GLU A 560 10.48 -1.71 34.40
C GLU A 560 11.89 -2.31 34.36
N LYS A 561 12.02 -3.56 33.92
CA LYS A 561 13.31 -4.21 33.73
C LYS A 561 14.14 -3.45 32.71
N VAL A 562 13.57 -3.16 31.54
CA VAL A 562 14.27 -2.48 30.45
C VAL A 562 14.66 -1.04 30.82
N ASP A 563 13.82 -0.29 31.53
CA ASP A 563 14.20 1.07 31.97
C ASP A 563 15.41 1.08 32.91
N LYS A 564 15.58 0.04 33.74
CA LYS A 564 16.70 -0.11 34.66
C LYS A 564 17.97 -0.61 33.96
N GLU A 565 17.86 -1.61 33.09
CA GLU A 565 19.00 -2.34 32.54
C GLU A 565 19.54 -1.74 31.23
N LEU A 566 18.71 -1.08 30.46
CA LEU A 566 19.11 -0.58 29.15
C LEU A 566 20.06 0.63 29.27
N GLU A 567 21.20 0.53 28.64
CA GLU A 567 22.16 1.63 28.54
C GLU A 567 21.76 2.62 27.40
N HIS A 568 22.40 3.79 27.43
CA HIS A 568 22.16 4.80 26.38
C HIS A 568 22.83 4.40 25.06
N VAL A 569 22.04 4.17 24.05
CA VAL A 569 22.50 3.82 22.68
C VAL A 569 22.88 5.08 21.92
N LYS A 570 24.14 5.24 21.57
CA LYS A 570 24.61 6.33 20.72
C LYS A 570 24.44 5.91 19.26
N LEU A 571 23.70 6.70 18.50
CA LEU A 571 23.69 6.57 17.06
C LEU A 571 25.02 7.07 16.50
N GLU A 572 25.73 6.22 15.77
CA GLU A 572 26.92 6.64 15.03
C GLU A 572 26.51 7.57 13.92
N ASP A 573 27.20 8.71 13.83
CA ASP A 573 26.96 9.65 12.74
C ASP A 573 27.61 9.11 11.44
N GLU A 574 26.86 9.11 10.34
CA GLU A 574 27.38 8.76 9.02
C GLU A 574 28.49 9.77 8.63
N VAL A 575 29.74 9.29 8.53
CA VAL A 575 30.88 10.13 8.16
C VAL A 575 30.83 10.42 6.66
N SER A 576 30.92 11.68 6.28
CA SER A 576 30.98 12.11 4.88
C SER A 576 32.41 12.31 4.40
N ASP A 577 32.61 12.32 3.09
CA ASP A 577 33.89 12.61 2.45
C ASP A 577 34.29 14.09 2.50
N VAL A 578 33.48 14.94 3.12
CA VAL A 578 33.67 16.40 3.17
C VAL A 578 34.42 16.81 4.43
N LYS A 579 35.55 17.44 4.29
CA LYS A 579 36.30 18.04 5.39
C LYS A 579 35.67 19.35 5.87
N CYS A 580 35.74 19.57 7.16
CA CYS A 580 35.33 20.83 7.78
C CYS A 580 36.38 21.93 7.48
N ASP A 581 35.94 23.02 6.89
CA ASP A 581 36.83 24.15 6.52
C ASP A 581 37.43 24.86 7.74
N LYS A 582 36.85 24.68 8.93
CA LYS A 582 37.30 25.35 10.17
C LYS A 582 38.28 24.53 11.01
N CYS A 583 38.16 23.20 11.02
CA CYS A 583 38.97 22.36 11.93
C CYS A 583 39.54 21.12 11.25
N GLY A 584 39.31 20.91 9.94
CA GLY A 584 39.86 19.79 9.15
C GLY A 584 39.26 18.44 9.39
N ARG A 585 38.40 18.23 10.41
CA ARG A 585 37.73 16.94 10.69
C ARG A 585 36.76 16.59 9.59
N MET A 586 36.58 15.30 9.30
CA MET A 586 35.54 14.84 8.38
C MET A 586 34.17 15.21 8.93
N MET A 587 33.32 15.80 8.09
CA MET A 587 31.97 16.19 8.51
C MET A 587 31.07 14.97 8.55
N VAL A 588 30.06 15.01 9.42
CA VAL A 588 29.07 13.93 9.57
C VAL A 588 27.71 14.38 9.03
N VAL A 589 26.99 13.41 8.45
CA VAL A 589 25.63 13.65 7.96
C VAL A 589 24.67 13.68 9.14
N LYS A 590 24.06 14.83 9.37
CA LYS A 590 22.99 14.97 10.36
C LYS A 590 21.66 15.30 9.71
N MET A 591 20.58 15.02 10.42
CA MET A 591 19.24 15.22 9.92
C MET A 591 18.54 16.36 10.68
N SER A 592 17.93 17.28 9.95
CA SER A 592 17.05 18.32 10.48
C SER A 592 15.63 18.18 9.97
N ARG A 593 14.70 19.00 10.47
CA ARG A 593 13.34 19.13 9.92
C ARG A 593 13.31 19.55 8.46
N TYR A 594 14.40 20.09 7.95
CA TYR A 594 14.55 20.55 6.55
C TYR A 594 15.27 19.54 5.65
N GLY A 595 15.77 18.43 6.19
CA GLY A 595 16.52 17.39 5.47
C GLY A 595 17.91 17.13 6.02
N LYS A 596 18.70 16.32 5.27
CA LYS A 596 20.10 16.02 5.57
C LYS A 596 20.96 17.27 5.45
N PHE A 597 21.93 17.43 6.35
CA PHE A 597 22.98 18.45 6.29
C PHE A 597 24.28 17.89 6.88
N LEU A 598 25.40 18.50 6.52
CA LEU A 598 26.70 18.14 7.07
C LEU A 598 27.02 18.99 8.31
N ALA A 599 27.38 18.36 9.40
CA ALA A 599 27.81 19.02 10.64
C ALA A 599 29.23 18.61 10.99
N CYS A 600 29.97 19.51 11.59
CA CYS A 600 31.27 19.14 12.15
C CYS A 600 31.10 18.34 13.43
N PRO A 601 31.77 17.17 13.58
CA PRO A 601 31.72 16.37 14.81
C PRO A 601 32.40 17.04 15.99
N GLY A 602 33.14 18.13 15.76
CA GLY A 602 33.78 18.92 16.83
C GLY A 602 32.85 19.89 17.56
N TYR A 603 31.53 19.74 17.44
CA TYR A 603 30.58 20.51 18.26
C TYR A 603 30.71 20.15 19.74
N PRO A 604 30.72 21.12 20.69
CA PRO A 604 30.34 22.53 20.54
C PRO A 604 31.49 23.47 20.12
N GLU A 605 32.76 23.03 20.09
CA GLU A 605 33.90 23.89 19.76
C GLU A 605 33.89 24.36 18.31
N CYS A 606 33.54 23.46 17.40
CA CYS A 606 33.38 23.77 15.98
C CYS A 606 31.91 23.65 15.54
N LYS A 607 31.26 24.78 15.34
CA LYS A 607 29.84 24.87 14.94
C LYS A 607 29.65 24.93 13.43
N ASN A 608 30.58 24.37 12.64
CA ASN A 608 30.50 24.43 11.19
C ASN A 608 29.43 23.48 10.66
N ILE A 609 28.58 23.99 9.77
CA ILE A 609 27.55 23.23 9.07
C ILE A 609 27.60 23.52 7.57
N LYS A 610 27.38 22.50 6.74
CA LYS A 610 27.28 22.64 5.28
C LYS A 610 25.99 21.97 4.77
N PRO A 611 25.43 22.41 3.64
CA PRO A 611 24.34 21.71 3.02
C PRO A 611 24.81 20.33 2.55
N PHE A 612 23.97 19.32 2.75
CA PHE A 612 24.20 17.99 2.16
C PHE A 612 23.80 18.04 0.69
N VAL A 613 24.77 17.85 -0.19
CA VAL A 613 24.61 17.96 -1.64
C VAL A 613 24.82 16.58 -2.26
N VAL A 614 23.84 16.11 -3.00
CA VAL A 614 23.98 14.90 -3.81
C VAL A 614 24.46 15.31 -5.20
N THR A 615 25.58 14.77 -5.64
CA THR A 615 26.11 14.97 -7.01
C THR A 615 25.86 13.75 -7.88
N ILE A 616 25.96 13.93 -9.18
CA ILE A 616 25.93 12.82 -10.15
C ILE A 616 27.26 12.82 -10.92
N ASP A 617 27.68 11.61 -11.37
CA ASP A 617 28.93 11.41 -12.12
C ASP A 617 28.81 11.87 -13.59
N VAL A 618 28.15 13.00 -13.82
CA VAL A 618 28.02 13.62 -15.12
C VAL A 618 28.56 15.06 -15.01
N PRO A 619 29.61 15.41 -15.76
CA PRO A 619 30.13 16.78 -15.76
C PRO A 619 29.10 17.73 -16.33
N CYS A 620 29.14 18.97 -15.87
CA CYS A 620 28.27 20.01 -16.38
C CYS A 620 28.55 20.26 -17.88
N PRO A 621 27.54 20.17 -18.76
CA PRO A 621 27.74 20.34 -20.21
C PRO A 621 28.13 21.78 -20.60
N VAL A 622 28.05 22.75 -19.66
CA VAL A 622 28.42 24.16 -19.91
C VAL A 622 29.83 24.49 -19.43
N CYS A 623 30.25 24.00 -18.27
CA CYS A 623 31.54 24.42 -17.68
C CYS A 623 32.37 23.25 -17.13
N GLY A 624 31.95 22.00 -17.30
CA GLY A 624 32.70 20.83 -16.81
C GLY A 624 32.61 20.58 -15.28
N GLY A 625 32.06 21.50 -14.50
CA GLY A 625 31.91 21.35 -13.04
C GLY A 625 30.93 20.26 -12.63
N GLN A 626 30.85 19.95 -11.33
CA GLN A 626 29.96 18.91 -10.84
C GLN A 626 28.48 19.31 -10.94
N VAL A 627 27.63 18.35 -11.32
CA VAL A 627 26.18 18.54 -11.35
C VAL A 627 25.56 18.03 -10.07
N GLN A 628 24.84 18.92 -9.39
CA GLN A 628 24.14 18.67 -8.14
C GLN A 628 22.68 18.33 -8.40
N VAL A 629 22.13 17.38 -7.63
CA VAL A 629 20.70 17.08 -7.58
C VAL A 629 20.04 17.90 -6.47
N ARG A 630 19.05 18.69 -6.82
CA ARG A 630 18.26 19.46 -5.85
C ARG A 630 16.78 19.17 -6.01
N LYS A 631 16.01 19.39 -4.94
CA LYS A 631 14.55 19.22 -4.96
C LYS A 631 13.80 20.54 -4.89
N THR A 632 12.76 20.65 -5.68
CA THR A 632 11.81 21.78 -5.57
C THR A 632 11.00 21.66 -4.28
N LYS A 633 10.31 22.73 -3.86
CA LYS A 633 9.36 22.67 -2.71
C LYS A 633 8.24 21.63 -2.87
N ARG A 634 7.99 21.16 -4.09
CA ARG A 634 7.01 20.09 -4.41
C ARG A 634 7.63 18.70 -4.54
N GLY A 635 8.92 18.54 -4.21
CA GLY A 635 9.65 17.26 -4.21
C GLY A 635 10.18 16.81 -5.58
N LYS A 636 9.96 17.55 -6.69
CA LYS A 636 10.52 17.21 -8.00
C LYS A 636 12.02 17.49 -8.02
N ASN A 637 12.83 16.52 -8.49
CA ASN A 637 14.26 16.73 -8.68
C ASN A 637 14.52 17.68 -9.85
N TYR A 638 15.60 18.46 -9.73
CA TYR A 638 16.22 19.20 -10.80
C TYR A 638 17.74 19.16 -10.63
N TYR A 639 18.46 19.37 -11.72
CA TYR A 639 19.90 19.25 -11.78
C TYR A 639 20.50 20.62 -12.01
N ILE A 640 21.50 20.97 -11.23
CA ILE A 640 22.12 22.30 -11.27
C ILE A 640 23.64 22.17 -11.14
N CYS A 641 24.38 22.96 -11.87
CA CYS A 641 25.85 23.03 -11.74
C CYS A 641 26.25 23.62 -10.38
N GLU A 642 27.29 23.11 -9.76
CA GLU A 642 27.87 23.66 -8.52
C GLU A 642 28.31 25.12 -8.68
N ASN A 643 28.75 25.51 -9.89
CA ASN A 643 29.18 26.85 -10.24
C ASN A 643 27.99 27.79 -10.55
N ASN A 644 26.76 27.37 -10.42
CA ASN A 644 25.59 28.24 -10.60
C ASN A 644 25.30 29.00 -9.31
N LYS A 645 25.90 30.20 -9.20
CA LYS A 645 25.79 31.09 -8.01
C LYS A 645 24.78 32.24 -8.19
N ASN A 646 23.95 32.21 -9.24
CA ASN A 646 23.01 33.28 -9.60
C ASN A 646 23.65 34.69 -9.88
N THR A 647 24.93 34.72 -10.20
CA THR A 647 25.61 35.93 -10.67
C THR A 647 25.68 35.92 -12.20
N GLU A 648 25.94 37.06 -12.84
CA GLU A 648 25.98 37.11 -14.31
C GLU A 648 27.10 36.26 -14.90
N GLU A 649 28.22 36.15 -14.23
CA GLU A 649 29.41 35.38 -14.65
C GLU A 649 29.33 33.90 -14.27
N SER A 650 28.31 33.45 -13.51
CA SER A 650 28.18 32.08 -13.05
C SER A 650 27.62 31.15 -14.13
N CYS A 651 27.96 29.86 -14.05
CA CYS A 651 27.39 28.85 -14.91
C CYS A 651 25.84 28.83 -14.79
N LYS A 652 25.15 28.86 -15.93
CA LYS A 652 23.67 28.92 -15.97
C LYS A 652 23.00 27.58 -16.06
N PHE A 653 23.76 26.48 -16.02
CA PHE A 653 23.19 25.13 -16.18
C PHE A 653 22.17 24.81 -15.11
N ILE A 654 20.93 24.55 -15.54
CA ILE A 654 19.83 23.96 -14.79
C ILE A 654 19.08 23.05 -15.74
N SER A 655 18.83 21.80 -15.35
CA SER A 655 18.02 20.85 -16.12
C SER A 655 16.93 20.21 -15.25
N TRP A 656 15.78 19.93 -15.85
CA TRP A 656 14.65 19.24 -15.23
C TRP A 656 14.69 17.73 -15.44
N ASP A 657 15.53 17.29 -16.38
CA ASP A 657 15.83 15.90 -16.68
C ASP A 657 17.27 15.59 -16.27
N LYS A 658 17.57 14.30 -15.98
CA LYS A 658 18.94 13.89 -15.64
C LYS A 658 19.83 14.05 -16.87
N PRO A 659 20.86 14.90 -16.81
CA PRO A 659 21.75 15.10 -17.95
C PRO A 659 22.55 13.82 -18.23
N LYS A 660 22.91 13.60 -19.48
CA LYS A 660 23.78 12.53 -19.93
C LYS A 660 25.10 13.08 -20.44
N VAL A 661 26.12 12.27 -20.36
CA VAL A 661 27.47 12.66 -20.86
C VAL A 661 27.39 12.89 -22.36
N GLY A 662 27.87 14.09 -22.82
CA GLY A 662 27.91 14.45 -24.23
C GLY A 662 26.61 15.03 -24.82
N GLU A 663 25.51 15.10 -24.07
CA GLU A 663 24.28 15.76 -24.54
C GLU A 663 24.42 17.28 -24.44
N PRO A 664 24.16 18.06 -25.53
CA PRO A 664 24.18 19.52 -25.48
C PRO A 664 22.99 20.04 -24.64
N TRP A 665 23.25 21.10 -23.86
CA TRP A 665 22.21 21.72 -23.04
C TRP A 665 21.63 22.96 -23.76
N ASN A 666 20.30 23.02 -23.83
CA ASN A 666 19.56 24.12 -24.40
C ASN A 666 18.74 24.86 -23.33
N PRO A 667 19.05 26.11 -22.97
CA PRO A 667 18.36 26.87 -21.93
C PRO A 667 16.90 27.19 -22.26
N GLU A 668 16.52 27.29 -23.52
CA GLU A 668 15.14 27.61 -23.93
C GLU A 668 14.22 26.40 -23.78
N GLU A 669 14.68 25.19 -24.08
CA GLU A 669 13.94 23.95 -23.86
C GLU A 669 13.73 23.70 -22.36
N GLU A 670 14.73 23.95 -21.55
CA GLU A 670 14.65 23.75 -20.10
C GLU A 670 13.69 24.76 -19.43
N LYS A 671 13.58 25.99 -19.95
CA LYS A 671 12.55 26.94 -19.50
C LYS A 671 11.13 26.44 -19.77
N GLN A 672 10.90 25.76 -20.89
CA GLN A 672 9.58 25.17 -21.21
C GLN A 672 9.21 24.00 -20.32
N LYS A 673 10.21 23.20 -19.90
CA LYS A 673 10.04 22.08 -18.96
C LYS A 673 9.83 22.52 -17.51
N ALA A 674 10.13 23.78 -17.20
CA ALA A 674 10.00 24.31 -15.85
C ALA A 674 8.54 24.22 -15.33
N PRO A 675 8.29 23.78 -14.09
CA PRO A 675 6.95 23.70 -13.56
C PRO A 675 6.32 25.08 -13.48
N LYS A 676 5.20 25.28 -14.18
CA LYS A 676 4.47 26.55 -14.20
C LYS A 676 4.17 27.03 -12.77
N ARG A 677 4.60 28.23 -12.42
CA ARG A 677 4.24 28.89 -11.16
C ARG A 677 2.71 29.05 -11.12
N ALA A 678 2.05 28.41 -10.14
CA ALA A 678 0.64 28.68 -9.88
C ALA A 678 0.52 30.17 -9.49
N THR A 679 -0.03 30.97 -10.35
CA THR A 679 -0.39 32.35 -10.05
C THR A 679 -1.42 32.36 -8.95
N ARG A 680 -1.02 32.75 -7.75
CA ARG A 680 -1.90 33.01 -6.62
C ARG A 680 -2.78 34.18 -7.03
N ARG A 681 -4.02 33.91 -7.47
CA ARG A 681 -5.04 34.94 -7.69
C ARG A 681 -5.16 35.72 -6.37
N LYS A 682 -4.64 36.95 -6.34
CA LYS A 682 -4.91 37.90 -5.28
C LYS A 682 -6.43 38.15 -5.31
N LYS A 683 -7.13 37.64 -4.30
CA LYS A 683 -8.48 38.12 -3.99
C LYS A 683 -8.31 39.59 -3.58
N THR A 684 -8.67 40.50 -4.46
CA THR A 684 -8.88 41.91 -4.17
C THR A 684 -10.01 42.02 -3.15
N ALA A 685 -9.63 42.26 -1.90
CA ALA A 685 -10.58 42.63 -0.86
C ALA A 685 -11.00 44.08 -1.13
N THR A 686 -12.18 44.29 -1.66
CA THR A 686 -12.84 45.58 -1.72
C THR A 686 -13.14 46.05 -0.27
N LYS A 687 -12.32 46.97 0.23
CA LYS A 687 -12.61 47.70 1.45
C LYS A 687 -13.82 48.58 1.22
N LYS A 688 -14.96 48.25 1.79
CA LYS A 688 -16.05 49.21 2.01
C LYS A 688 -15.64 50.07 3.21
N THR A 689 -15.30 51.30 2.95
CA THR A 689 -15.16 52.38 3.93
C THR A 689 -16.52 52.73 4.49
N ALA A 690 -16.80 52.33 5.73
CA ALA A 690 -17.91 52.90 6.48
C ALA A 690 -17.43 54.13 7.26
N LYS A 691 -17.98 55.30 6.90
CA LYS A 691 -17.81 56.56 7.60
C LYS A 691 -18.32 56.43 9.05
N LYS A 692 -17.46 56.65 10.03
CA LYS A 692 -17.84 56.96 11.41
C LYS A 692 -18.29 58.42 11.47
N ALA A 693 -19.59 58.62 11.78
CA ALA A 693 -20.07 59.94 12.22
C ALA A 693 -19.87 60.02 13.76
N THR A 694 -19.09 60.99 14.12
CA THR A 694 -18.91 61.46 15.52
C THR A 694 -20.14 62.24 15.99
N THR A 695 -20.70 61.86 17.13
CA THR A 695 -21.52 62.76 17.94
C THR A 695 -21.11 62.65 19.42
N LYS A 696 -20.49 63.72 19.90
CA LYS A 696 -20.30 64.03 21.31
C LYS A 696 -21.65 64.48 21.91
N LYS A 697 -22.01 64.00 23.14
CA LYS A 697 -22.47 64.81 24.26
C LYS A 697 -22.70 63.96 25.50
N LYS A 698 -21.96 64.27 26.53
CA LYS A 698 -22.27 64.65 27.92
C LYS A 698 -23.51 63.99 28.58
N LYS A 699 -23.32 63.13 29.54
CA LYS A 699 -23.38 63.37 31.03
C LYS A 699 -22.86 62.10 31.69
#